data_54075450892e77a590222372c9cfcd24
#
_entry.id   54075450892e77a590222372c9cfcd24
#
_cell.length_a   1.000
_cell.length_b   1.000
_cell.length_c   1.000
_cell.angle_alpha   90.00
_cell.angle_beta   90.00
_cell.angle_gamma   90.00
#
_symmetry.space_group_name_H-M   'P 1'
#
loop_
_entity.id
_entity.type
_entity.pdbx_description
1 polymer ?
#
loop_
_entity_poly.entity_id
_entity_poly.type
_entity_poly.pdbx_seq_one_letter_code
_entity_poly.pdbx_strand_id
1 'polypeptide(L)'
;MAVLRYKRLFGIVAMLLTVLTVSGQTFTLKGLVTDDEGNALELATVSVASQGKLTMTNLKGEYSMTLQSADSVEVRFSMIGYKARTRTLYKPKGTQTLRILLRANQELGEVVVTEKKRQTDQMEQLDLTELKGTPSTSGNAVEELVQQQAGVSTHNELSSQYNVRGGSFDENSVYINNVEVYRPLLIRSGQQEGLSVINADMVERVAFSSGGFSAKYGDKMSSALDITYKTPKKFEASAMGSLLGGSVYVGMSTWGKNKSAGALRPVFSMSHGLRYKTNRYLLGSLQTTGEYRPNQLDYQTYMTFSPNRRWTIDVLGNISENHYNFKPKDRETSFGTMEDVKSFRVYFDGQEKDIFRTLFGTASITRHLTDSMHVKLLWSAFHTKEQERYDIQGQYWLDDTQSSEQLGVGTYAEHARNYLTANVQSLKLMFNRMLRKHDIEAGMTVKWEHIKEQSREYEMRDSSGYSVPHTGDRLDLIYTLSSRQDMKSTRLEGYIQDTYKWTSRKADAPTFYSLTYGVRFANWSYNKETIVSPRVSLAIVPGRNPNLTYRFATGLYYQAPFYKELRDTITKAGVTVLKLNNNIKSQRSLQFIAAVDYRFKMMDRPFKFTAEAYFKSMANLIPYNVQNVKITYYGENLCSGYAAGLDLKLFGEFVPGTDSWVTFSLMRTQQKKDGVWLPMPTDQRFGLNLHFTDYFPGSDRFKMTLRLAYADGLPFGAPHRGIDEQNFRAPAYKRADIGMSFLAYKGVRTTGVNIKNVWLGLDCLNLFGISNVNSYYWVTDVSNRQWAVPNYLTGRQINGKVIVEL
;
A
#
# COMPACT_ATOMS: atom_id res chain seq x y z
N MET A 1 -81.28 -0.15 41.91
CA MET A 1 -80.43 -0.82 40.87
C MET A 1 -79.23 0.09 40.40
N ALA A 2 -79.17 1.35 40.66
CA ALA A 2 -78.03 2.23 40.21
C ALA A 2 -76.76 2.19 41.10
N VAL A 3 -76.94 1.87 42.39
CA VAL A 3 -75.76 1.90 43.35
C VAL A 3 -74.87 0.66 43.24
N LEU A 4 -75.35 -0.46 42.67
CA LEU A 4 -74.52 -1.66 42.44
C LEU A 4 -73.68 -1.61 41.16
N ARG A 5 -74.07 -0.77 40.21
CA ARG A 5 -73.19 -0.58 38.98
C ARG A 5 -71.97 0.28 39.22
N TYR A 6 -72.05 1.25 40.12
CA TYR A 6 -70.89 2.12 40.48
C TYR A 6 -69.81 1.39 41.29
N LYS A 7 -70.21 0.47 42.20
CA LYS A 7 -69.21 -0.31 42.93
C LYS A 7 -68.45 -1.34 42.07
N ARG A 8 -69.08 -1.89 41.04
CA ARG A 8 -68.33 -2.77 40.07
C ARG A 8 -67.44 -1.97 39.14
N LEU A 9 -67.80 -0.76 38.72
CA LEU A 9 -66.93 0.10 37.90
C LEU A 9 -65.74 0.62 38.69
N PHE A 10 -65.91 0.95 39.98
CA PHE A 10 -64.82 1.40 40.85
C PHE A 10 -63.88 0.24 41.20
N GLY A 11 -64.36 -1.02 41.32
CA GLY A 11 -63.57 -2.18 41.49
C GLY A 11 -62.70 -2.53 40.24
N ILE A 12 -63.26 -2.36 39.05
CA ILE A 12 -62.54 -2.57 37.80
C ILE A 12 -61.49 -1.46 37.56
N VAL A 13 -61.81 -0.24 37.88
CA VAL A 13 -60.83 0.90 37.75
C VAL A 13 -59.71 0.79 38.81
N ALA A 14 -60.03 0.37 40.02
CA ALA A 14 -59.02 0.09 41.05
C ALA A 14 -58.12 -1.11 40.71
N MET A 15 -58.69 -2.15 40.08
CA MET A 15 -57.93 -3.29 39.58
C MET A 15 -57.07 -2.97 38.35
N LEU A 16 -57.48 -2.04 37.49
CA LEU A 16 -56.70 -1.51 36.38
C LEU A 16 -55.58 -0.55 36.80
N LEU A 17 -55.75 0.16 37.92
CA LEU A 17 -54.74 1.05 38.50
C LEU A 17 -53.66 0.29 39.30
N THR A 18 -53.91 -0.93 39.73
CA THR A 18 -52.92 -1.76 40.41
C THR A 18 -52.01 -2.55 39.47
N VAL A 19 -52.31 -2.58 38.17
CA VAL A 19 -51.47 -3.23 37.14
C VAL A 19 -50.38 -2.29 36.61
N LEU A 20 -50.35 -1.02 36.98
CA LEU A 20 -49.44 -0.02 36.40
C LEU A 20 -48.19 0.34 37.23
N THR A 21 -47.82 -0.43 38.24
CA THR A 21 -46.60 -0.19 39.02
C THR A 21 -45.81 -1.48 39.26
N VAL A 22 -45.49 -2.21 38.17
CA VAL A 22 -44.28 -3.01 38.17
C VAL A 22 -43.15 -2.12 37.75
N SER A 23 -42.66 -1.29 38.65
CA SER A 23 -41.39 -0.60 38.56
C SER A 23 -40.30 -1.65 38.65
N GLY A 24 -39.84 -2.19 37.51
CA GLY A 24 -38.72 -3.09 37.45
C GLY A 24 -37.48 -2.44 38.09
N GLN A 25 -36.95 -3.02 39.18
CA GLN A 25 -35.72 -2.52 39.78
C GLN A 25 -34.62 -2.49 38.72
N THR A 26 -33.98 -1.35 38.53
CA THR A 26 -32.86 -1.20 37.60
C THR A 26 -31.54 -1.38 38.37
N PHE A 27 -30.55 -1.93 37.67
CA PHE A 27 -29.17 -2.02 38.18
C PHE A 27 -28.21 -1.49 37.11
N THR A 28 -27.03 -1.04 37.54
CA THR A 28 -25.98 -0.60 36.65
C THR A 28 -24.92 -1.68 36.52
N LEU A 29 -24.70 -2.15 35.31
CA LEU A 29 -23.61 -3.06 34.96
C LEU A 29 -22.42 -2.26 34.41
N LYS A 30 -21.25 -2.37 35.03
CA LYS A 30 -20.00 -1.74 34.59
C LYS A 30 -18.84 -2.70 34.68
N GLY A 31 -17.74 -2.42 33.99
CA GLY A 31 -16.54 -3.25 34.11
C GLY A 31 -15.51 -2.98 33.05
N LEU A 32 -14.62 -3.95 32.89
CA LEU A 32 -13.48 -3.91 32.02
C LEU A 32 -13.44 -5.17 31.17
N VAL A 33 -13.17 -5.03 29.87
CA VAL A 33 -12.91 -6.14 28.95
C VAL A 33 -11.46 -6.09 28.51
N THR A 34 -10.73 -7.20 28.68
CA THR A 34 -9.32 -7.34 28.33
C THR A 34 -9.10 -8.60 27.49
N ASP A 35 -7.96 -8.67 26.79
CA ASP A 35 -7.47 -9.90 26.20
C ASP A 35 -6.68 -10.75 27.19
N ASP A 36 -6.14 -11.88 26.74
CA ASP A 36 -5.32 -12.81 27.51
C ASP A 36 -3.91 -12.27 27.84
N GLU A 37 -3.48 -11.20 27.22
CA GLU A 37 -2.26 -10.47 27.54
C GLU A 37 -2.50 -9.32 28.55
N GLY A 38 -3.78 -9.05 28.90
CA GLY A 38 -4.19 -7.99 29.82
C GLY A 38 -4.39 -6.63 29.13
N ASN A 39 -4.32 -6.56 27.79
CA ASN A 39 -4.59 -5.32 27.08
C ASN A 39 -6.08 -5.01 27.08
N ALA A 40 -6.42 -3.73 27.18
CA ALA A 40 -7.80 -3.28 27.12
C ALA A 40 -8.38 -3.47 25.72
N LEU A 41 -9.55 -4.08 25.61
CA LEU A 41 -10.23 -4.27 24.34
C LEU A 41 -11.23 -3.12 24.09
N GLU A 42 -10.86 -2.20 23.19
CA GLU A 42 -11.72 -1.12 22.73
C GLU A 42 -12.78 -1.64 21.75
N LEU A 43 -13.99 -1.09 21.81
CA LEU A 43 -15.13 -1.46 20.96
C LEU A 43 -15.61 -2.91 21.09
N ALA A 44 -15.24 -3.60 22.14
CA ALA A 44 -15.88 -4.86 22.48
C ALA A 44 -17.37 -4.62 22.77
N THR A 45 -18.23 -5.45 22.17
CA THR A 45 -19.66 -5.34 22.29
C THR A 45 -20.14 -6.05 23.55
N VAL A 46 -20.89 -5.35 24.40
CA VAL A 46 -21.56 -5.88 25.59
C VAL A 46 -23.07 -5.81 25.33
N SER A 47 -23.72 -6.95 25.21
CA SER A 47 -25.13 -7.02 24.84
C SER A 47 -25.97 -7.87 25.78
N VAL A 48 -27.21 -7.47 25.99
CA VAL A 48 -28.24 -8.19 26.74
C VAL A 48 -29.44 -8.36 25.81
N ALA A 49 -29.52 -9.51 25.15
CA ALA A 49 -30.52 -9.79 24.11
C ALA A 49 -31.95 -9.74 24.67
N SER A 50 -32.18 -10.25 25.88
CA SER A 50 -33.48 -10.25 26.55
C SER A 50 -34.07 -8.86 26.80
N GLN A 51 -33.24 -7.83 26.85
CA GLN A 51 -33.65 -6.45 27.06
C GLN A 51 -33.39 -5.54 25.83
N GLY A 52 -32.89 -6.09 24.72
CA GLY A 52 -32.54 -5.34 23.53
C GLY A 52 -31.46 -4.26 23.76
N LYS A 53 -30.67 -4.38 24.81
CA LYS A 53 -29.65 -3.38 25.19
C LYS A 53 -28.26 -3.80 24.76
N LEU A 54 -27.50 -2.80 24.30
CA LEU A 54 -26.13 -2.96 23.81
C LEU A 54 -25.29 -1.74 24.19
N THR A 55 -24.04 -1.97 24.58
CA THR A 55 -23.02 -0.92 24.76
C THR A 55 -21.67 -1.43 24.21
N MET A 56 -20.73 -0.53 24.07
CA MET A 56 -19.35 -0.85 23.63
C MET A 56 -18.35 -0.35 24.65
N THR A 57 -17.19 -1.04 24.73
CA THR A 57 -16.09 -0.62 25.57
C THR A 57 -15.38 0.60 24.98
N ASN A 58 -14.85 1.47 25.87
CA ASN A 58 -14.03 2.61 25.52
C ASN A 58 -12.56 2.23 25.29
N LEU A 59 -11.67 3.20 25.02
CA LEU A 59 -10.22 3.04 24.84
C LEU A 59 -9.51 2.25 25.95
N LYS A 60 -10.07 2.29 27.16
CA LYS A 60 -9.55 1.56 28.32
C LYS A 60 -10.22 0.21 28.51
N GLY A 61 -11.06 -0.24 27.55
CA GLY A 61 -11.84 -1.47 27.69
C GLY A 61 -13.00 -1.36 28.68
N GLU A 62 -13.30 -0.17 29.23
CA GLU A 62 -14.35 0.04 30.23
C GLU A 62 -15.72 0.15 29.56
N TYR A 63 -16.75 -0.40 30.16
CA TYR A 63 -18.13 -0.30 29.75
C TYR A 63 -19.05 0.02 30.92
N SER A 64 -20.21 0.61 30.65
CA SER A 64 -21.26 0.86 31.61
C SER A 64 -22.62 0.89 30.91
N MET A 65 -23.61 0.19 31.48
CA MET A 65 -24.98 0.18 31.00
C MET A 65 -25.97 -0.01 32.13
N THR A 66 -27.18 0.60 32.02
CA THR A 66 -28.28 0.43 32.98
C THR A 66 -29.27 -0.61 32.42
N LEU A 67 -29.56 -1.62 33.22
CA LEU A 67 -30.39 -2.78 32.88
C LEU A 67 -31.54 -2.93 33.87
N GLN A 68 -32.63 -3.58 33.44
CA GLN A 68 -33.71 -3.99 34.36
C GLN A 68 -33.29 -5.28 35.07
N SER A 69 -33.54 -5.35 36.38
CA SER A 69 -33.32 -6.55 37.16
C SER A 69 -34.36 -7.60 36.83
N ALA A 70 -33.92 -8.83 36.63
CA ALA A 70 -34.74 -10.01 36.43
C ALA A 70 -34.15 -11.18 37.23
N ASP A 71 -34.86 -12.33 37.31
CA ASP A 71 -34.32 -13.50 38.01
C ASP A 71 -32.97 -13.96 37.46
N SER A 72 -32.78 -13.80 36.14
CA SER A 72 -31.48 -13.99 35.51
C SER A 72 -31.35 -12.98 34.35
N VAL A 73 -30.17 -12.37 34.23
CA VAL A 73 -29.79 -11.47 33.12
C VAL A 73 -28.54 -12.03 32.47
N GLU A 74 -28.68 -12.47 31.23
CA GLU A 74 -27.58 -12.98 30.43
C GLU A 74 -26.89 -11.86 29.69
N VAL A 75 -25.62 -11.66 29.96
CA VAL A 75 -24.76 -10.63 29.35
C VAL A 75 -23.75 -11.30 28.46
N ARG A 76 -23.78 -10.97 27.18
CA ARG A 76 -22.84 -11.48 26.17
C ARG A 76 -21.77 -10.42 25.87
N PHE A 77 -20.54 -10.84 25.95
CA PHE A 77 -19.36 -10.05 25.58
C PHE A 77 -18.79 -10.63 24.31
N SER A 78 -18.62 -9.82 23.29
CA SER A 78 -18.10 -10.26 22.01
C SER A 78 -17.25 -9.20 21.34
N MET A 79 -16.18 -9.64 20.71
CA MET A 79 -15.32 -8.83 19.85
C MET A 79 -14.83 -9.71 18.71
N ILE A 80 -14.69 -9.11 17.53
CA ILE A 80 -14.18 -9.84 16.35
C ILE A 80 -12.74 -10.27 16.62
N GLY A 81 -12.43 -11.53 16.32
CA GLY A 81 -11.14 -12.14 16.62
C GLY A 81 -11.05 -12.78 18.01
N TYR A 82 -12.10 -12.71 18.82
CA TYR A 82 -12.14 -13.29 20.18
C TYR A 82 -13.33 -14.23 20.35
N LYS A 83 -13.16 -15.28 21.17
CA LYS A 83 -14.28 -16.15 21.59
C LYS A 83 -15.25 -15.33 22.43
N ALA A 84 -16.52 -15.26 21.98
CA ALA A 84 -17.54 -14.60 22.75
C ALA A 84 -17.72 -15.26 24.11
N ARG A 85 -17.91 -14.47 25.16
CA ARG A 85 -18.14 -14.95 26.52
C ARG A 85 -19.45 -14.47 27.07
N THR A 86 -20.25 -15.37 27.59
CA THR A 86 -21.52 -15.06 28.24
C THR A 86 -21.38 -15.16 29.74
N ARG A 87 -22.04 -14.27 30.48
CA ARG A 87 -22.15 -14.28 31.94
C ARG A 87 -23.60 -14.06 32.34
N THR A 88 -24.12 -14.92 33.20
CA THR A 88 -25.46 -14.82 33.76
C THR A 88 -25.35 -14.19 35.13
N LEU A 89 -26.12 -13.14 35.36
CA LEU A 89 -26.28 -12.46 36.65
C LEU A 89 -27.63 -12.88 37.24
N TYR A 90 -27.65 -13.39 38.45
CA TYR A 90 -28.88 -13.79 39.12
C TYR A 90 -29.33 -12.66 40.05
N LYS A 91 -30.58 -12.22 39.89
CA LYS A 91 -31.24 -11.16 40.66
C LYS A 91 -30.33 -9.95 40.97
N PRO A 92 -29.70 -9.36 39.92
CA PRO A 92 -28.72 -8.31 40.12
C PRO A 92 -29.36 -7.06 40.70
N LYS A 93 -28.71 -6.41 41.69
CA LYS A 93 -29.15 -5.19 42.35
C LYS A 93 -28.00 -4.18 42.45
N GLY A 94 -28.32 -2.88 42.45
CA GLY A 94 -27.33 -1.83 42.61
C GLY A 94 -26.34 -1.74 41.47
N THR A 95 -25.05 -1.63 41.77
CA THR A 95 -23.98 -1.61 40.73
C THR A 95 -23.24 -2.94 40.73
N GLN A 96 -23.30 -3.65 39.59
CA GLN A 96 -22.56 -4.89 39.31
C GLN A 96 -21.29 -4.57 38.54
N THR A 97 -20.13 -5.07 38.99
CA THR A 97 -18.86 -4.85 38.26
C THR A 97 -18.32 -6.18 37.76
N LEU A 98 -18.15 -6.31 36.41
CA LEU A 98 -17.57 -7.52 35.79
C LEU A 98 -16.29 -7.18 35.06
N ARG A 99 -15.24 -7.92 35.37
CA ARG A 99 -14.02 -7.96 34.57
C ARG A 99 -14.07 -9.18 33.68
N ILE A 100 -14.02 -8.98 32.39
CA ILE A 100 -14.14 -10.04 31.38
C ILE A 100 -12.86 -10.13 30.60
N LEU A 101 -12.31 -11.30 30.55
CA LEU A 101 -11.19 -11.67 29.69
C LEU A 101 -11.77 -12.40 28.49
N LEU A 102 -11.58 -11.85 27.30
CA LEU A 102 -11.87 -12.51 26.02
C LEU A 102 -10.57 -13.15 25.52
N ARG A 103 -10.65 -14.42 25.21
CA ARG A 103 -9.52 -15.15 24.64
C ARG A 103 -9.57 -15.06 23.11
N ALA A 104 -8.42 -14.86 22.49
CA ALA A 104 -8.31 -14.94 21.05
C ALA A 104 -8.84 -16.31 20.54
N ASN A 105 -9.54 -16.32 19.44
CA ASN A 105 -10.15 -17.53 18.89
C ASN A 105 -9.08 -18.43 18.25
N GLN A 106 -8.47 -19.30 19.03
CA GLN A 106 -7.36 -20.18 18.63
C GLN A 106 -7.78 -21.40 17.79
N GLU A 107 -9.07 -21.62 17.57
CA GLU A 107 -9.56 -22.82 16.84
C GLU A 107 -9.38 -22.72 15.32
N LEU A 108 -9.15 -21.52 14.80
CA LEU A 108 -8.62 -21.28 13.46
C LEU A 108 -7.21 -20.76 13.69
N GLY A 109 -6.18 -21.50 13.31
CA GLY A 109 -4.78 -21.15 13.60
C GLY A 109 -4.51 -19.67 13.38
N GLU A 110 -3.89 -19.04 14.34
CA GLU A 110 -3.35 -17.67 14.49
C GLU A 110 -3.58 -16.66 13.32
N VAL A 111 -4.80 -16.61 12.79
CA VAL A 111 -5.22 -15.65 11.76
C VAL A 111 -5.99 -14.55 12.47
N VAL A 112 -5.29 -13.53 12.88
CA VAL A 112 -5.93 -12.26 13.25
C VAL A 112 -6.40 -11.61 11.94
N VAL A 113 -7.66 -11.82 11.61
CA VAL A 113 -8.29 -11.22 10.43
C VAL A 113 -8.42 -9.72 10.67
N THR A 114 -7.37 -9.01 10.31
CA THR A 114 -7.21 -7.57 10.58
C THR A 114 -8.21 -6.74 9.77
N GLU A 115 -8.53 -7.13 8.55
CA GLU A 115 -9.50 -6.42 7.70
C GLU A 115 -10.94 -6.54 8.21
N LYS A 116 -11.28 -7.58 8.99
CA LYS A 116 -12.59 -7.72 9.65
C LYS A 116 -12.73 -6.81 10.88
N LYS A 117 -11.66 -6.22 11.39
CA LYS A 117 -11.72 -5.22 12.48
C LYS A 117 -12.45 -3.97 12.00
N ARG A 118 -13.08 -3.29 12.97
CA ARG A 118 -13.78 -2.03 12.69
C ARG A 118 -12.76 -0.95 12.41
N GLN A 119 -12.84 -0.35 11.23
CA GLN A 119 -12.00 0.76 10.84
C GLN A 119 -12.64 2.07 11.34
N THR A 120 -11.90 2.81 12.16
CA THR A 120 -12.34 4.10 12.73
C THR A 120 -11.44 5.27 12.30
N ASP A 121 -10.53 5.01 11.38
CA ASP A 121 -9.64 5.98 10.73
C ASP A 121 -9.54 5.69 9.23
N GLN A 122 -8.65 6.34 8.52
CA GLN A 122 -8.42 6.14 7.09
C GLN A 122 -7.31 5.13 6.79
N MET A 123 -6.73 4.48 7.82
CA MET A 123 -5.69 3.46 7.67
C MET A 123 -6.32 2.07 7.76
N GLU A 124 -6.48 1.39 6.62
CA GLU A 124 -6.97 0.02 6.58
C GLU A 124 -5.85 -0.96 6.93
N GLN A 125 -6.12 -1.88 7.87
CA GLN A 125 -5.19 -2.94 8.22
C GLN A 125 -5.32 -4.07 7.20
N LEU A 126 -4.24 -4.42 6.51
CA LEU A 126 -4.20 -5.48 5.53
C LEU A 126 -3.60 -6.74 6.14
N ASP A 127 -4.19 -7.90 5.83
CA ASP A 127 -3.71 -9.19 6.33
C ASP A 127 -2.73 -9.82 5.34
N LEU A 128 -1.53 -10.15 5.83
CA LEU A 128 -0.48 -10.79 5.04
C LEU A 128 -0.54 -12.32 5.08
N THR A 129 -1.30 -12.90 6.00
CA THR A 129 -1.28 -14.37 6.22
C THR A 129 -1.81 -15.12 5.02
N GLU A 130 -2.78 -14.55 4.31
CA GLU A 130 -3.36 -15.13 3.10
C GLU A 130 -2.40 -15.11 1.91
N LEU A 131 -1.41 -14.20 1.89
CA LEU A 131 -0.52 -14.05 0.74
C LEU A 131 0.58 -15.12 0.65
N LYS A 132 0.92 -15.79 1.73
CA LYS A 132 2.01 -16.80 1.73
C LYS A 132 1.80 -17.94 0.73
N GLY A 133 0.53 -18.31 0.48
CA GLY A 133 0.17 -19.37 -0.47
C GLY A 133 -0.27 -18.86 -1.84
N THR A 134 -0.41 -17.55 -2.07
CA THR A 134 -0.97 -17.00 -3.30
C THR A 134 0.05 -16.94 -4.44
N PRO A 135 -0.41 -16.97 -5.71
CA PRO A 135 0.47 -16.72 -6.84
C PRO A 135 1.06 -15.32 -6.76
N SER A 136 2.36 -15.22 -6.95
CA SER A 136 3.08 -13.96 -6.95
C SER A 136 3.82 -13.77 -8.26
N THR A 137 3.65 -12.59 -8.85
CA THR A 137 4.26 -12.23 -10.12
C THR A 137 5.64 -11.62 -9.96
N SER A 138 5.82 -10.86 -8.91
CA SER A 138 7.06 -10.12 -8.67
C SER A 138 7.81 -10.58 -7.43
N GLY A 139 7.21 -11.45 -6.60
CA GLY A 139 7.73 -11.83 -5.30
C GLY A 139 7.71 -10.68 -4.27
N ASN A 140 6.92 -9.62 -4.51
CA ASN A 140 6.76 -8.46 -3.63
C ASN A 140 5.39 -8.52 -2.94
N ALA A 141 5.21 -9.45 -2.02
CA ALA A 141 3.91 -9.78 -1.45
C ALA A 141 3.15 -8.57 -0.86
N VAL A 142 3.84 -7.62 -0.23
CA VAL A 142 3.18 -6.43 0.37
C VAL A 142 2.68 -5.49 -0.71
N GLU A 143 3.51 -5.16 -1.70
CA GLU A 143 3.12 -4.28 -2.80
C GLU A 143 2.03 -4.94 -3.65
N GLU A 144 2.10 -6.24 -3.90
CA GLU A 144 1.05 -6.98 -4.62
C GLU A 144 -0.28 -6.99 -3.86
N LEU A 145 -0.25 -7.02 -2.51
CA LEU A 145 -1.47 -6.87 -1.70
C LEU A 145 -2.05 -5.47 -1.83
N VAL A 146 -1.21 -4.44 -1.80
CA VAL A 146 -1.63 -3.06 -1.99
C VAL A 146 -2.21 -2.84 -3.39
N GLN A 147 -1.60 -3.42 -4.43
CA GLN A 147 -2.07 -3.33 -5.82
C GLN A 147 -3.47 -3.93 -6.04
N GLN A 148 -3.91 -4.84 -5.17
CA GLN A 148 -5.24 -5.45 -5.21
C GLN A 148 -6.30 -4.65 -4.44
N GLN A 149 -5.91 -3.55 -3.76
CA GLN A 149 -6.87 -2.72 -3.03
C GLN A 149 -7.69 -1.84 -3.98
N ALA A 150 -8.88 -1.47 -3.55
CA ALA A 150 -9.72 -0.53 -4.27
C ALA A 150 -9.04 0.84 -4.38
N GLY A 151 -9.15 1.50 -5.53
CA GLY A 151 -8.49 2.78 -5.80
C GLY A 151 -7.01 2.67 -6.15
N VAL A 152 -6.45 1.47 -6.17
CA VAL A 152 -5.07 1.22 -6.58
C VAL A 152 -5.02 0.65 -7.97
N SER A 153 -4.15 1.19 -8.79
CA SER A 153 -3.97 0.76 -10.18
C SER A 153 -2.51 0.40 -10.47
N THR A 154 -2.34 -0.60 -11.30
CA THR A 154 -1.05 -0.97 -11.88
C THR A 154 -1.26 -1.41 -13.33
N HIS A 155 -0.27 -1.18 -14.16
CA HIS A 155 -0.27 -1.61 -15.56
C HIS A 155 0.91 -2.53 -15.88
N ASN A 156 1.72 -2.83 -14.87
CA ASN A 156 2.94 -3.60 -15.03
C ASN A 156 3.14 -4.54 -13.83
N GLU A 157 2.97 -5.83 -14.07
CA GLU A 157 3.14 -6.88 -13.07
C GLU A 157 4.60 -7.10 -12.65
N LEU A 158 5.56 -6.54 -13.37
CA LEU A 158 6.99 -6.66 -13.06
C LEU A 158 7.47 -5.57 -12.10
N SER A 159 6.66 -4.52 -11.92
CA SER A 159 7.00 -3.37 -11.07
C SER A 159 6.43 -3.51 -9.66
N SER A 160 7.19 -3.05 -8.67
CA SER A 160 6.70 -2.84 -7.30
C SER A 160 5.92 -1.53 -7.14
N GLN A 161 5.87 -0.70 -8.17
CA GLN A 161 5.18 0.59 -8.16
C GLN A 161 3.67 0.39 -8.32
N TYR A 162 2.92 1.31 -7.73
CA TYR A 162 1.47 1.38 -7.86
C TYR A 162 1.01 2.83 -7.85
N ASN A 163 -0.08 3.09 -8.52
CA ASN A 163 -0.73 4.39 -8.58
C ASN A 163 -1.98 4.37 -7.70
N VAL A 164 -2.30 5.47 -7.04
CA VAL A 164 -3.46 5.52 -6.13
C VAL A 164 -4.34 6.70 -6.49
N ARG A 165 -5.60 6.39 -6.88
CA ARG A 165 -6.62 7.39 -7.19
C ARG A 165 -6.12 8.48 -8.14
N GLY A 166 -5.50 8.03 -9.23
CA GLY A 166 -4.98 8.90 -10.28
C GLY A 166 -3.66 9.60 -9.97
N GLY A 167 -3.11 9.45 -8.78
CA GLY A 167 -1.76 9.93 -8.49
C GLY A 167 -0.70 9.00 -9.03
N SER A 168 0.49 9.53 -9.31
CA SER A 168 1.62 8.74 -9.77
C SER A 168 2.29 7.98 -8.63
N PHE A 169 3.16 7.04 -8.97
CA PHE A 169 3.82 6.16 -7.99
C PHE A 169 4.68 6.94 -6.97
N ASP A 170 5.21 8.08 -7.34
CA ASP A 170 6.01 8.96 -6.47
C ASP A 170 5.16 9.76 -5.46
N GLU A 171 3.83 9.79 -5.64
CA GLU A 171 2.89 10.38 -4.68
C GLU A 171 2.54 9.46 -3.50
N ASN A 172 3.17 8.30 -3.39
CA ASN A 172 2.92 7.33 -2.34
C ASN A 172 4.04 7.35 -1.30
N SER A 173 3.69 7.44 -0.02
CA SER A 173 4.64 7.32 1.08
C SER A 173 4.70 5.91 1.62
N VAL A 174 5.90 5.45 1.95
CA VAL A 174 6.14 4.16 2.60
C VAL A 174 6.90 4.41 3.89
N TYR A 175 6.36 3.89 4.99
CA TYR A 175 6.98 3.95 6.31
C TYR A 175 7.28 2.55 6.82
N ILE A 176 8.45 2.35 7.39
CA ILE A 176 8.81 1.14 8.14
C ILE A 176 9.16 1.58 9.57
N ASN A 177 8.42 1.09 10.57
CA ASN A 177 8.62 1.44 11.98
C ASN A 177 8.73 2.96 12.24
N ASN A 178 7.82 3.76 11.62
CA ASN A 178 7.74 5.23 11.68
C ASN A 178 8.84 5.98 10.92
N VAL A 179 9.65 5.32 10.11
CA VAL A 179 10.68 5.93 9.26
C VAL A 179 10.24 5.89 7.81
N GLU A 180 10.27 7.04 7.15
CA GLU A 180 10.03 7.13 5.71
C GLU A 180 11.17 6.42 4.96
N VAL A 181 10.81 5.60 3.99
CA VAL A 181 11.75 4.84 3.15
C VAL A 181 11.82 5.47 1.78
N TYR A 182 13.04 5.68 1.30
CA TYR A 182 13.31 6.25 -0.01
C TYR A 182 13.57 5.14 -1.03
N ARG A 183 13.15 5.38 -2.26
CA ARG A 183 13.49 4.53 -3.41
C ARG A 183 14.68 5.12 -4.15
N PRO A 184 15.47 4.31 -4.87
CA PRO A 184 16.49 4.81 -5.77
C PRO A 184 15.93 5.84 -6.76
N LEU A 185 16.70 6.88 -7.06
CA LEU A 185 16.25 8.07 -7.79
C LEU A 185 16.40 7.95 -9.32
N LEU A 186 17.36 7.14 -9.81
CA LEU A 186 17.58 6.92 -11.25
C LEU A 186 16.69 5.84 -11.86
N ILE A 187 15.87 5.15 -11.06
CA ILE A 187 15.02 4.08 -11.56
C ILE A 187 14.11 4.61 -12.70
N ARG A 188 14.13 3.88 -13.81
CA ARG A 188 13.15 4.03 -14.89
C ARG A 188 11.87 3.32 -14.50
N SER A 189 10.71 3.86 -14.87
CA SER A 189 9.45 3.13 -14.78
C SER A 189 9.44 2.02 -15.82
N GLY A 190 9.04 0.80 -15.43
CA GLY A 190 8.82 -0.29 -16.38
C GLY A 190 9.50 -1.62 -16.05
N GLN A 191 10.10 -2.27 -17.02
CA GLN A 191 10.57 -3.66 -16.95
C GLN A 191 11.62 -3.96 -15.85
N GLN A 192 12.23 -2.93 -15.30
CA GLN A 192 13.40 -3.03 -14.43
C GLN A 192 13.09 -3.06 -12.95
N GLU A 193 11.85 -2.81 -12.54
CA GLU A 193 11.54 -2.43 -11.18
C GLU A 193 11.06 -3.57 -10.30
N GLY A 194 11.74 -4.62 -10.22
CA GLY A 194 11.51 -5.58 -9.17
C GLY A 194 11.98 -5.15 -7.76
N LEU A 195 12.25 -3.85 -7.54
CA LEU A 195 12.96 -3.34 -6.37
C LEU A 195 12.01 -3.02 -5.21
N SER A 196 11.64 -4.03 -4.42
CA SER A 196 10.96 -3.80 -3.14
C SER A 196 11.96 -3.63 -2.01
N VAL A 197 11.81 -2.55 -1.23
CA VAL A 197 12.54 -2.36 0.03
C VAL A 197 11.94 -3.20 1.15
N ILE A 198 10.69 -3.63 1.01
CA ILE A 198 9.94 -4.33 2.06
C ILE A 198 10.25 -5.82 2.01
N ASN A 199 10.75 -6.38 3.11
CA ASN A 199 10.88 -7.81 3.28
C ASN A 199 9.62 -8.36 3.97
N ALA A 200 8.74 -9.00 3.22
CA ALA A 200 7.44 -9.48 3.69
C ALA A 200 7.55 -10.50 4.85
N ASP A 201 8.62 -11.29 4.90
CA ASP A 201 8.82 -12.27 5.98
C ASP A 201 9.05 -11.61 7.34
N MET A 202 9.56 -10.37 7.34
CA MET A 202 9.78 -9.57 8.56
C MET A 202 8.56 -8.75 8.98
N VAL A 203 7.52 -8.66 8.16
CA VAL A 203 6.38 -7.79 8.42
C VAL A 203 5.39 -8.43 9.39
N GLU A 204 5.01 -7.69 10.43
CA GLU A 204 3.94 -8.04 11.38
C GLU A 204 2.61 -7.41 10.99
N ARG A 205 2.64 -6.13 10.59
CA ARG A 205 1.43 -5.35 10.30
C ARG A 205 1.66 -4.46 9.08
N VAL A 206 0.63 -4.39 8.25
CA VAL A 206 0.54 -3.45 7.13
C VAL A 206 -0.72 -2.61 7.32
N ALA A 207 -0.57 -1.30 7.30
CA ALA A 207 -1.67 -0.35 7.28
C ALA A 207 -1.56 0.49 6.02
N PHE A 208 -2.65 0.59 5.26
CA PHE A 208 -2.69 1.31 3.99
C PHE A 208 -3.83 2.32 3.97
N SER A 209 -3.56 3.49 3.40
CA SER A 209 -4.58 4.51 3.13
C SER A 209 -4.48 4.99 1.70
N SER A 210 -5.57 4.93 0.96
CA SER A 210 -5.70 5.45 -0.40
C SER A 210 -6.03 6.95 -0.46
N GLY A 211 -5.91 7.67 0.67
CA GLY A 211 -6.11 9.11 0.83
C GLY A 211 -6.73 9.44 2.18
N GLY A 212 -6.83 10.72 2.51
CA GLY A 212 -7.40 11.16 3.78
C GLY A 212 -6.57 10.81 5.02
N PHE A 213 -5.34 10.38 4.87
CA PHE A 213 -4.47 9.99 5.99
C PHE A 213 -4.12 11.16 6.91
N SER A 214 -3.84 10.85 8.18
CA SER A 214 -3.64 11.83 9.25
C SER A 214 -2.37 12.69 9.08
N ALA A 215 -2.21 13.76 9.88
CA ALA A 215 -1.08 14.68 9.83
C ALA A 215 0.28 14.04 10.18
N LYS A 216 0.28 12.88 10.82
CA LYS A 216 1.48 12.06 11.08
C LYS A 216 2.25 11.72 9.80
N TYR A 217 1.54 11.43 8.72
CA TYR A 217 2.13 11.09 7.41
C TYR A 217 2.24 12.35 6.56
N GLY A 218 3.38 12.55 5.91
CA GLY A 218 3.67 13.80 5.21
C GLY A 218 4.17 13.65 3.79
N ASP A 219 4.24 14.79 3.14
CA ASP A 219 4.95 15.04 1.89
C ASP A 219 4.55 14.20 0.67
N LYS A 220 3.32 13.65 0.69
CA LYS A 220 2.74 12.87 -0.41
C LYS A 220 1.26 13.21 -0.57
N MET A 221 0.77 13.11 -1.81
CA MET A 221 -0.60 13.52 -2.16
C MET A 221 -1.57 12.35 -2.35
N SER A 222 -1.08 11.10 -2.48
CA SER A 222 -1.98 10.01 -2.88
C SER A 222 -2.17 8.96 -1.81
N SER A 223 -1.13 8.33 -1.28
CA SER A 223 -1.30 7.28 -0.30
C SER A 223 -0.25 7.27 0.81
N ALA A 224 -0.57 6.55 1.89
CA ALA A 224 0.38 6.22 2.94
C ALA A 224 0.32 4.71 3.22
N LEU A 225 1.48 4.06 3.21
CA LEU A 225 1.71 2.67 3.57
C LEU A 225 2.57 2.63 4.83
N ASP A 226 2.04 2.15 5.93
CA ASP A 226 2.74 2.06 7.23
C ASP A 226 2.95 0.59 7.60
N ILE A 227 4.21 0.21 7.72
CA ILE A 227 4.65 -1.16 7.94
C ILE A 227 5.33 -1.24 9.31
N THR A 228 4.93 -2.25 10.07
CA THR A 228 5.58 -2.60 11.32
C THR A 228 6.28 -3.94 11.17
N TYR A 229 7.56 -4.01 11.51
CA TYR A 229 8.32 -5.25 11.50
C TYR A 229 8.09 -6.05 12.78
N LYS A 230 8.21 -7.37 12.67
CA LYS A 230 8.02 -8.33 13.75
C LYS A 230 9.00 -8.11 14.90
N THR A 231 8.45 -8.16 16.09
CA THR A 231 9.21 -8.28 17.35
C THR A 231 8.97 -9.68 17.90
N PRO A 232 9.75 -10.70 17.48
CA PRO A 232 9.53 -12.09 17.87
C PRO A 232 9.49 -12.25 19.38
N LYS A 233 8.53 -13.05 19.88
CA LYS A 233 8.42 -13.41 21.30
C LYS A 233 9.03 -14.78 21.58
N LYS A 234 9.29 -15.58 20.57
CA LYS A 234 9.89 -16.92 20.60
C LYS A 234 10.80 -17.12 19.40
N PHE A 235 11.55 -18.20 19.38
CA PHE A 235 12.27 -18.58 18.17
C PHE A 235 11.27 -18.91 17.06
N GLU A 236 11.47 -18.33 15.91
CA GLU A 236 10.73 -18.59 14.68
C GLU A 236 11.68 -18.43 13.48
N ALA A 237 11.52 -19.26 12.49
CA ALA A 237 12.28 -19.14 11.26
C ALA A 237 11.44 -19.61 10.07
N SER A 238 11.73 -19.08 8.92
CA SER A 238 11.16 -19.55 7.67
C SER A 238 12.18 -19.47 6.55
N ALA A 239 12.09 -20.40 5.61
CA ALA A 239 12.85 -20.39 4.38
C ALA A 239 11.91 -20.60 3.21
N MET A 240 12.05 -19.82 2.14
CA MET A 240 11.29 -19.93 0.91
C MET A 240 12.25 -20.02 -0.26
N GLY A 241 11.96 -20.92 -1.20
CA GLY A 241 12.63 -21.02 -2.48
C GLY A 241 11.62 -21.10 -3.61
N SER A 242 11.87 -20.38 -4.70
CA SER A 242 11.04 -20.38 -5.90
C SER A 242 11.88 -20.07 -7.14
N LEU A 243 11.30 -20.17 -8.33
CA LEU A 243 11.97 -19.75 -9.57
C LEU A 243 12.24 -18.23 -9.61
N LEU A 244 11.56 -17.47 -8.76
CA LEU A 244 11.74 -16.01 -8.62
C LEU A 244 12.81 -15.63 -7.58
N GLY A 245 13.43 -16.61 -6.93
CA GLY A 245 14.45 -16.40 -5.90
C GLY A 245 14.15 -17.13 -4.61
N GLY A 246 14.74 -16.69 -3.52
CA GLY A 246 14.56 -17.27 -2.20
C GLY A 246 14.72 -16.27 -1.07
N SER A 247 14.18 -16.62 0.09
CA SER A 247 14.31 -15.84 1.31
C SER A 247 14.54 -16.75 2.52
N VAL A 248 15.22 -16.19 3.51
CA VAL A 248 15.40 -16.80 4.84
C VAL A 248 15.09 -15.75 5.88
N TYR A 249 14.24 -16.10 6.81
CA TYR A 249 13.88 -15.28 7.96
C TYR A 249 14.22 -16.02 9.25
N VAL A 250 14.79 -15.31 10.22
CA VAL A 250 15.07 -15.83 11.57
C VAL A 250 14.69 -14.78 12.59
N GLY A 251 13.83 -15.14 13.51
CA GLY A 251 13.43 -14.33 14.66
C GLY A 251 13.72 -15.03 15.97
N MET A 252 14.23 -14.29 16.95
CA MET A 252 14.45 -14.83 18.30
C MET A 252 14.32 -13.76 19.38
N SER A 253 14.07 -14.20 20.60
CA SER A 253 13.99 -13.32 21.75
C SER A 253 14.59 -13.97 23.00
N THR A 254 15.13 -13.13 23.88
CA THR A 254 15.55 -13.50 25.22
C THR A 254 14.59 -12.91 26.25
N TRP A 255 14.27 -13.70 27.26
CA TRP A 255 13.30 -13.35 28.27
C TRP A 255 13.99 -13.07 29.62
N GLY A 256 13.56 -12.03 30.30
CA GLY A 256 14.05 -11.69 31.65
C GLY A 256 12.91 -11.70 32.67
N LYS A 257 13.23 -12.10 33.91
CA LYS A 257 12.28 -12.00 35.01
C LYS A 257 12.05 -10.56 35.42
N ASN A 258 10.81 -10.16 35.51
CA ASN A 258 10.45 -8.88 36.09
C ASN A 258 10.50 -9.00 37.60
N LYS A 259 11.45 -8.30 38.27
CA LYS A 259 11.66 -8.34 39.71
C LYS A 259 10.42 -7.94 40.53
N SER A 260 9.51 -7.15 39.97
CA SER A 260 8.34 -6.61 40.70
C SER A 260 7.04 -7.41 40.52
N ALA A 261 6.92 -8.26 39.48
CA ALA A 261 5.66 -8.97 39.19
C ALA A 261 5.84 -10.46 38.90
N GLY A 262 7.05 -10.99 38.96
CA GLY A 262 7.33 -12.41 38.67
C GLY A 262 7.06 -12.85 37.22
N ALA A 263 6.52 -11.96 36.39
CA ALA A 263 6.18 -12.23 34.98
C ALA A 263 7.42 -12.16 34.10
N LEU A 264 7.57 -13.11 33.21
CA LEU A 264 8.57 -13.09 32.15
C LEU A 264 8.16 -12.06 31.06
N ARG A 265 9.13 -11.31 30.54
CA ARG A 265 8.94 -10.41 29.42
C ARG A 265 10.12 -10.51 28.44
N PRO A 266 9.93 -10.26 27.16
CA PRO A 266 11.04 -10.15 26.24
C PRO A 266 11.89 -8.92 26.61
N VAL A 267 13.19 -9.13 26.79
CA VAL A 267 14.18 -8.09 27.09
C VAL A 267 14.91 -7.70 25.81
N PHE A 268 15.26 -8.69 25.00
CA PHE A 268 15.87 -8.49 23.70
C PHE A 268 15.14 -9.33 22.67
N SER A 269 14.83 -8.74 21.55
CA SER A 269 14.23 -9.40 20.41
C SER A 269 14.99 -9.00 19.16
N MET A 270 15.20 -9.93 18.25
CA MET A 270 15.81 -9.65 16.95
C MET A 270 15.14 -10.45 15.86
N SER A 271 15.08 -9.85 14.67
CA SER A 271 14.63 -10.46 13.45
C SER A 271 15.60 -10.14 12.31
N HIS A 272 15.92 -11.15 11.51
CA HIS A 272 16.83 -11.07 10.38
C HIS A 272 16.15 -11.65 9.15
N GLY A 273 16.26 -10.95 8.04
CA GLY A 273 15.77 -11.41 6.75
C GLY A 273 16.85 -11.28 5.69
N LEU A 274 17.16 -12.36 5.02
CA LEU A 274 18.02 -12.39 3.82
C LEU A 274 17.14 -12.76 2.64
N ARG A 275 17.22 -12.00 1.56
CA ARG A 275 16.44 -12.25 0.36
C ARG A 275 17.31 -12.11 -0.88
N TYR A 276 17.24 -13.12 -1.73
CA TYR A 276 17.72 -13.08 -3.12
C TYR A 276 16.53 -13.16 -4.05
N LYS A 277 16.47 -12.28 -5.03
CA LYS A 277 15.38 -12.18 -5.97
C LYS A 277 15.88 -12.02 -7.39
N THR A 278 15.19 -12.64 -8.33
CA THR A 278 15.48 -12.51 -9.76
C THR A 278 14.19 -12.61 -10.58
N ASN A 279 14.02 -11.72 -11.52
CA ASN A 279 12.92 -11.78 -12.49
C ASN A 279 13.36 -12.38 -13.83
N ARG A 280 14.56 -12.95 -13.89
CA ARG A 280 15.14 -13.49 -15.13
C ARG A 280 14.20 -14.47 -15.82
N TYR A 281 13.60 -15.37 -15.06
CA TYR A 281 12.66 -16.36 -15.57
C TYR A 281 11.41 -15.72 -16.18
N LEU A 282 10.82 -14.74 -15.49
CA LEU A 282 9.66 -13.99 -15.97
C LEU A 282 9.97 -13.21 -17.24
N LEU A 283 11.08 -12.49 -17.23
CA LEU A 283 11.49 -11.63 -18.35
C LEU A 283 11.91 -12.43 -19.58
N GLY A 284 12.31 -13.68 -19.42
CA GLY A 284 12.60 -14.60 -20.53
C GLY A 284 11.37 -14.98 -21.37
N SER A 285 10.15 -14.74 -20.89
CA SER A 285 8.91 -14.97 -21.60
C SER A 285 8.35 -13.72 -22.28
N LEU A 286 9.01 -12.57 -22.15
CA LEU A 286 8.60 -11.37 -22.90
C LEU A 286 8.74 -11.64 -24.41
N GLN A 287 7.77 -11.16 -25.17
CA GLN A 287 7.85 -11.21 -26.63
C GLN A 287 8.96 -10.30 -27.18
N THR A 288 9.34 -9.27 -26.41
CA THR A 288 10.55 -8.49 -26.67
C THR A 288 11.76 -9.32 -26.29
N THR A 289 12.39 -9.92 -27.26
CA THR A 289 13.53 -10.79 -27.07
C THR A 289 14.74 -10.00 -26.56
N GLY A 290 15.23 -10.38 -25.40
CA GLY A 290 16.44 -9.83 -24.79
C GLY A 290 16.92 -10.75 -23.68
N GLU A 291 18.20 -10.70 -23.38
CA GLU A 291 18.72 -11.34 -22.17
C GLU A 291 18.59 -10.40 -20.99
N TYR A 292 17.50 -10.55 -20.23
CA TYR A 292 17.28 -9.83 -18.99
C TYR A 292 17.84 -10.64 -17.82
N ARG A 293 18.71 -10.03 -17.04
CA ARG A 293 19.32 -10.64 -15.85
C ARG A 293 19.24 -9.74 -14.62
N PRO A 294 18.05 -9.32 -14.21
CA PRO A 294 17.90 -8.55 -12.98
C PRO A 294 18.10 -9.48 -11.78
N ASN A 295 18.80 -8.98 -10.78
CA ASN A 295 18.88 -9.64 -9.49
C ASN A 295 18.97 -8.60 -8.38
N GLN A 296 18.43 -8.98 -7.23
CA GLN A 296 18.46 -8.21 -6.00
C GLN A 296 18.93 -9.13 -4.87
N LEU A 297 19.89 -8.66 -4.11
CA LEU A 297 20.26 -9.25 -2.84
C LEU A 297 20.06 -8.21 -1.76
N ASP A 298 19.25 -8.52 -0.75
CA ASP A 298 19.07 -7.66 0.40
C ASP A 298 19.14 -8.42 1.73
N TYR A 299 19.75 -7.80 2.70
CA TYR A 299 19.77 -8.23 4.09
C TYR A 299 19.19 -7.14 4.96
N GLN A 300 18.22 -7.55 5.80
CA GLN A 300 17.55 -6.65 6.73
C GLN A 300 17.62 -7.21 8.14
N THR A 301 17.73 -6.32 9.11
CA THR A 301 17.71 -6.67 10.53
C THR A 301 16.88 -5.66 11.31
N TYR A 302 16.12 -6.14 12.27
CA TYR A 302 15.41 -5.32 13.23
C TYR A 302 15.61 -5.89 14.63
N MET A 303 16.11 -5.07 15.54
CA MET A 303 16.44 -5.44 16.91
C MET A 303 15.76 -4.50 17.87
N THR A 304 15.17 -5.04 18.92
CA THR A 304 14.53 -4.30 20.01
C THR A 304 15.13 -4.73 21.33
N PHE A 305 15.59 -3.77 22.11
CA PHE A 305 16.14 -3.96 23.44
C PHE A 305 15.34 -3.16 24.47
N SER A 306 14.70 -3.86 25.40
CA SER A 306 13.85 -3.29 26.47
C SER A 306 14.39 -3.67 27.83
N PRO A 307 15.44 -3.01 28.36
CA PRO A 307 16.06 -3.35 29.64
C PRO A 307 15.08 -3.26 30.83
N ASN A 308 14.12 -2.35 30.73
CA ASN A 308 13.05 -2.18 31.70
C ASN A 308 11.77 -1.69 31.02
N ARG A 309 10.65 -1.55 31.75
CA ARG A 309 9.37 -1.06 31.21
C ARG A 309 9.39 0.38 30.73
N ARG A 310 10.40 1.16 31.11
CA ARG A 310 10.51 2.58 30.80
C ARG A 310 11.30 2.88 29.53
N TRP A 311 12.15 1.97 29.09
CA TRP A 311 13.05 2.19 27.98
C TRP A 311 12.94 1.09 26.94
N THR A 312 12.83 1.50 25.70
CA THR A 312 12.94 0.62 24.53
C THR A 312 13.89 1.26 23.53
N ILE A 313 14.84 0.48 23.04
CA ILE A 313 15.81 0.87 22.03
C ILE A 313 15.59 -0.03 20.83
N ASP A 314 15.37 0.58 19.66
CA ASP A 314 15.20 -0.16 18.41
C ASP A 314 16.31 0.19 17.44
N VAL A 315 16.80 -0.79 16.70
CA VAL A 315 17.75 -0.64 15.61
C VAL A 315 17.23 -1.39 14.39
N LEU A 316 17.18 -0.72 13.25
CA LEU A 316 16.85 -1.31 11.97
C LEU A 316 18.00 -1.06 11.00
N GLY A 317 18.38 -2.08 10.23
CA GLY A 317 19.38 -2.01 9.19
C GLY A 317 18.90 -2.68 7.91
N ASN A 318 19.24 -2.12 6.77
CA ASN A 318 19.02 -2.68 5.45
C ASN A 318 20.24 -2.43 4.57
N ILE A 319 20.74 -3.48 3.93
CA ILE A 319 21.76 -3.43 2.90
C ILE A 319 21.19 -4.11 1.68
N SER A 320 21.09 -3.39 0.57
CA SER A 320 20.51 -3.89 -0.67
C SER A 320 21.41 -3.57 -1.85
N GLU A 321 21.62 -4.56 -2.69
CA GLU A 321 22.31 -4.40 -3.97
C GLU A 321 21.43 -4.99 -5.09
N ASN A 322 21.18 -4.15 -6.10
CA ASN A 322 20.36 -4.49 -7.25
C ASN A 322 21.19 -4.34 -8.50
N HIS A 323 21.24 -5.38 -9.31
CA HIS A 323 21.88 -5.40 -10.61
C HIS A 323 20.82 -5.61 -11.68
N TYR A 324 20.89 -4.80 -12.70
CA TYR A 324 20.12 -4.98 -13.90
C TYR A 324 21.06 -5.06 -15.09
N ASN A 325 21.06 -6.19 -15.77
CA ASN A 325 21.80 -6.39 -17.00
C ASN A 325 20.80 -6.73 -18.09
N PHE A 326 20.79 -5.95 -19.14
CA PHE A 326 19.98 -6.17 -20.31
C PHE A 326 20.85 -6.20 -21.54
N LYS A 327 20.66 -7.22 -22.36
CA LYS A 327 21.25 -7.34 -23.70
C LYS A 327 20.10 -7.55 -24.67
N PRO A 328 19.78 -6.55 -25.50
CA PRO A 328 18.70 -6.71 -26.49
C PRO A 328 19.04 -7.82 -27.48
N LYS A 329 18.02 -8.47 -27.99
CA LYS A 329 18.12 -9.44 -29.10
C LYS A 329 17.24 -8.99 -30.24
N ASP A 330 17.59 -9.45 -31.41
CA ASP A 330 16.82 -9.23 -32.61
C ASP A 330 15.38 -9.69 -32.46
N ARG A 331 14.48 -8.96 -33.02
CA ARG A 331 13.05 -9.27 -32.95
C ARG A 331 12.33 -8.98 -34.24
N GLU A 332 11.23 -9.70 -34.42
CA GLU A 332 10.20 -9.42 -35.40
C GLU A 332 8.85 -9.32 -34.69
N THR A 333 8.06 -8.29 -34.99
CA THR A 333 6.76 -8.06 -34.39
C THR A 333 5.79 -7.64 -35.49
N SER A 334 4.67 -8.35 -35.62
CA SER A 334 3.57 -7.94 -36.49
C SER A 334 2.54 -7.17 -35.65
N PHE A 335 2.04 -6.06 -36.19
CA PHE A 335 1.05 -5.21 -35.54
C PHE A 335 0.16 -4.55 -36.59
N GLY A 336 -0.98 -3.99 -36.17
CA GLY A 336 -1.96 -3.34 -37.03
C GLY A 336 -3.34 -3.98 -36.93
N THR A 337 -4.17 -3.78 -37.96
CA THR A 337 -5.51 -4.38 -38.05
C THR A 337 -5.48 -5.60 -38.99
N MET A 338 -6.57 -6.38 -39.05
CA MET A 338 -6.65 -7.50 -39.97
C MET A 338 -6.53 -7.10 -41.45
N GLU A 339 -6.84 -5.84 -41.78
CA GLU A 339 -6.78 -5.29 -43.12
C GLU A 339 -5.47 -4.51 -43.41
N ASP A 340 -4.69 -4.23 -42.38
CA ASP A 340 -3.45 -3.43 -42.49
C ASP A 340 -2.43 -3.93 -41.48
N VAL A 341 -1.72 -5.01 -41.82
CA VAL A 341 -0.70 -5.65 -40.98
C VAL A 341 0.69 -5.17 -41.39
N LYS A 342 1.41 -4.60 -40.42
CA LYS A 342 2.81 -4.22 -40.57
C LYS A 342 3.73 -5.24 -39.89
N SER A 343 4.90 -5.51 -40.48
CA SER A 343 5.99 -6.25 -39.86
C SER A 343 7.12 -5.32 -39.49
N PHE A 344 7.52 -5.34 -38.25
CA PHE A 344 8.64 -4.60 -37.73
C PHE A 344 9.74 -5.56 -37.32
N ARG A 345 10.89 -5.46 -37.97
CA ARG A 345 12.11 -6.23 -37.65
C ARG A 345 13.16 -5.28 -37.11
N VAL A 346 13.85 -5.65 -36.06
CA VAL A 346 14.97 -4.87 -35.54
C VAL A 346 16.12 -5.80 -35.15
N TYR A 347 17.31 -5.42 -35.55
CA TYR A 347 18.56 -6.03 -35.16
C TYR A 347 19.25 -5.15 -34.15
N PHE A 348 19.58 -5.72 -33.00
CA PHE A 348 20.14 -4.98 -31.88
C PHE A 348 21.59 -5.35 -31.62
N ASP A 349 22.38 -4.36 -31.20
CA ASP A 349 23.68 -4.56 -30.57
C ASP A 349 23.79 -3.71 -29.31
N GLY A 350 24.71 -4.11 -28.43
CA GLY A 350 24.98 -3.37 -27.20
C GLY A 350 24.38 -4.00 -25.94
N GLN A 351 24.39 -3.23 -24.86
CA GLN A 351 23.98 -3.68 -23.53
C GLN A 351 23.63 -2.54 -22.59
N GLU A 352 22.80 -2.84 -21.60
CA GLU A 352 22.53 -1.99 -20.46
C GLU A 352 22.98 -2.67 -19.16
N LYS A 353 23.62 -1.90 -18.27
CA LYS A 353 24.06 -2.36 -16.94
C LYS A 353 23.76 -1.29 -15.91
N ASP A 354 22.80 -1.57 -15.05
CA ASP A 354 22.42 -0.68 -13.96
C ASP A 354 22.74 -1.33 -12.63
N ILE A 355 23.22 -0.53 -11.70
CA ILE A 355 23.60 -0.97 -10.35
C ILE A 355 23.06 0.04 -9.35
N PHE A 356 22.27 -0.47 -8.39
CA PHE A 356 21.71 0.33 -7.30
C PHE A 356 22.15 -0.29 -5.96
N ARG A 357 22.96 0.42 -5.21
CA ARG A 357 23.45 0.03 -3.89
C ARG A 357 22.85 0.94 -2.84
N THR A 358 22.07 0.37 -1.93
CA THR A 358 21.41 1.11 -0.87
C THR A 358 21.83 0.60 0.49
N LEU A 359 22.20 1.53 1.36
CA LEU A 359 22.40 1.31 2.78
C LEU A 359 21.41 2.18 3.54
N PHE A 360 20.56 1.57 4.35
CA PHE A 360 19.57 2.26 5.17
C PHE A 360 19.67 1.76 6.60
N GLY A 361 19.71 2.67 7.55
CA GLY A 361 19.78 2.33 8.96
C GLY A 361 18.98 3.30 9.82
N THR A 362 18.43 2.80 10.92
CA THR A 362 17.75 3.61 11.92
C THR A 362 18.14 3.19 13.32
N ALA A 363 18.19 4.13 14.24
CA ALA A 363 18.29 3.87 15.66
C ALA A 363 17.28 4.74 16.40
N SER A 364 16.54 4.15 17.33
CA SER A 364 15.57 4.90 18.10
C SER A 364 15.62 4.55 19.59
N ILE A 365 15.30 5.52 20.41
CA ILE A 365 15.17 5.39 21.85
C ILE A 365 13.79 5.88 22.25
N THR A 366 12.99 5.01 22.82
CA THR A 366 11.66 5.32 23.36
C THR A 366 11.71 5.31 24.88
N ARG A 367 11.26 6.40 25.49
CA ARG A 367 11.05 6.49 26.94
C ARG A 367 9.57 6.52 27.27
N HIS A 368 9.09 5.50 27.94
CA HIS A 368 7.76 5.44 28.50
C HIS A 368 7.76 6.20 29.82
N LEU A 369 7.14 7.39 29.84
CA LEU A 369 7.03 8.26 31.03
C LEU A 369 5.94 7.76 31.95
N THR A 370 4.82 7.33 31.36
CA THR A 370 3.72 6.62 32.02
C THR A 370 3.21 5.53 31.08
N ASP A 371 2.27 4.68 31.53
CA ASP A 371 1.63 3.65 30.68
C ASP A 371 0.85 4.27 29.48
N SER A 372 0.52 5.57 29.54
CA SER A 372 -0.23 6.31 28.52
C SER A 372 0.56 7.43 27.86
N MET A 373 1.86 7.55 28.10
CA MET A 373 2.68 8.65 27.59
C MET A 373 4.09 8.17 27.27
N HIS A 374 4.54 8.40 26.04
CA HIS A 374 5.91 8.10 25.65
C HIS A 374 6.50 9.17 24.73
N VAL A 375 7.83 9.24 24.75
CA VAL A 375 8.65 10.07 23.86
C VAL A 375 9.62 9.17 23.14
N LYS A 376 9.70 9.32 21.83
CA LYS A 376 10.63 8.57 20.96
C LYS A 376 11.54 9.53 20.21
N LEU A 377 12.84 9.34 20.35
CA LEU A 377 13.85 9.98 19.53
C LEU A 377 14.34 8.95 18.52
N LEU A 378 14.33 9.31 17.24
CA LEU A 378 14.67 8.42 16.14
C LEU A 378 15.64 9.13 15.19
N TRP A 379 16.78 8.50 14.93
CA TRP A 379 17.72 8.88 13.90
C TRP A 379 17.65 7.88 12.75
N SER A 380 17.73 8.37 11.51
CA SER A 380 17.82 7.54 10.33
C SER A 380 18.85 8.06 9.34
N ALA A 381 19.49 7.16 8.62
CA ALA A 381 20.43 7.45 7.56
C ALA A 381 20.13 6.56 6.36
N PHE A 382 20.03 7.19 5.20
CA PHE A 382 19.88 6.56 3.90
C PHE A 382 21.02 7.00 3.00
N HIS A 383 21.70 6.02 2.39
CA HIS A 383 22.75 6.23 1.42
C HIS A 383 22.49 5.36 0.20
N THR A 384 22.48 5.94 -0.99
CA THR A 384 22.40 5.18 -2.24
C THR A 384 23.49 5.63 -3.20
N LYS A 385 24.05 4.65 -3.92
CA LYS A 385 24.88 4.85 -5.11
C LYS A 385 24.20 4.18 -6.28
N GLU A 386 23.94 4.95 -7.30
CA GLU A 386 23.18 4.53 -8.46
C GLU A 386 24.01 4.74 -9.71
N GLN A 387 24.00 3.76 -10.58
CA GLN A 387 24.67 3.79 -11.87
C GLN A 387 23.70 3.27 -12.91
N GLU A 388 23.55 4.01 -13.98
CA GLU A 388 22.80 3.64 -15.17
C GLU A 388 23.73 3.79 -16.37
N ARG A 389 24.04 2.69 -17.05
CA ARG A 389 24.98 2.67 -18.16
C ARG A 389 24.44 1.82 -19.28
N TYR A 390 24.21 2.42 -20.41
CA TYR A 390 23.81 1.68 -21.61
C TYR A 390 24.50 2.23 -22.85
N ASP A 391 24.76 1.32 -23.78
CA ASP A 391 25.08 1.53 -25.17
C ASP A 391 24.22 0.56 -25.94
N ILE A 392 23.22 1.06 -26.65
CA ILE A 392 22.29 0.25 -27.41
C ILE A 392 22.20 0.81 -28.82
N GLN A 393 22.42 -0.02 -29.83
CA GLN A 393 22.21 0.29 -31.23
C GLN A 393 21.11 -0.61 -31.77
N GLY A 394 20.32 -0.08 -32.69
CA GLY A 394 19.29 -0.84 -33.40
C GLY A 394 19.25 -0.44 -34.86
N GLN A 395 19.11 -1.44 -35.72
CA GLN A 395 18.77 -1.27 -37.12
C GLN A 395 17.38 -1.86 -37.31
N TYR A 396 16.47 -1.09 -37.85
CA TYR A 396 15.08 -1.55 -37.99
C TYR A 396 14.59 -1.47 -39.44
N TRP A 397 13.68 -2.37 -39.78
CA TRP A 397 12.90 -2.44 -40.98
C TRP A 397 11.42 -2.47 -40.65
N LEU A 398 10.66 -1.68 -41.33
CA LEU A 398 9.21 -1.63 -41.28
C LEU A 398 8.66 -1.99 -42.66
N ASP A 399 7.96 -3.11 -42.78
CA ASP A 399 7.42 -3.64 -44.01
C ASP A 399 5.89 -3.70 -43.92
N ASP A 400 5.22 -3.45 -45.03
CA ASP A 400 3.81 -3.77 -45.21
C ASP A 400 3.69 -5.25 -45.60
N THR A 401 2.98 -6.04 -44.80
CA THR A 401 2.88 -7.48 -45.07
C THR A 401 1.97 -7.84 -46.22
N GLN A 402 1.07 -6.95 -46.66
CA GLN A 402 0.14 -7.18 -47.76
C GLN A 402 0.75 -6.75 -49.12
N SER A 403 1.36 -5.60 -49.16
CA SER A 403 1.99 -5.10 -50.39
C SER A 403 3.42 -5.55 -50.56
N SER A 404 4.04 -6.12 -49.53
CA SER A 404 5.48 -6.40 -49.42
C SER A 404 6.34 -5.16 -49.64
N GLU A 405 5.79 -3.99 -49.38
CA GLU A 405 6.47 -2.72 -49.54
C GLU A 405 7.28 -2.39 -48.29
N GLN A 406 8.51 -1.97 -48.45
CA GLN A 406 9.37 -1.49 -47.41
C GLN A 406 8.97 -0.06 -47.04
N LEU A 407 8.33 0.09 -45.86
CA LEU A 407 7.83 1.39 -45.41
C LEU A 407 8.87 2.22 -44.67
N GLY A 408 9.88 1.58 -44.06
CA GLY A 408 10.91 2.28 -43.34
C GLY A 408 12.13 1.48 -43.04
N VAL A 409 13.29 2.11 -43.11
CA VAL A 409 14.58 1.57 -42.63
C VAL A 409 15.25 2.66 -41.84
N GLY A 410 15.84 2.28 -40.71
CA GLY A 410 16.55 3.28 -39.91
C GLY A 410 17.50 2.64 -38.92
N THR A 411 18.36 3.50 -38.39
CA THR A 411 19.24 3.16 -37.27
C THR A 411 19.00 4.09 -36.11
N TYR A 412 19.21 3.60 -34.91
CA TYR A 412 19.30 4.44 -33.74
C TYR A 412 20.43 3.98 -32.83
N ALA A 413 20.97 4.91 -32.05
CA ALA A 413 21.93 4.61 -31.00
C ALA A 413 21.60 5.45 -29.80
N GLU A 414 21.55 4.79 -28.65
CA GLU A 414 21.35 5.40 -27.33
C GLU A 414 22.57 5.13 -26.45
N HIS A 415 23.07 6.18 -25.82
CA HIS A 415 24.19 6.10 -24.89
C HIS A 415 23.85 6.81 -23.60
N ALA A 416 24.16 6.18 -22.47
CA ALA A 416 24.09 6.86 -21.18
C ALA A 416 25.22 6.42 -20.22
N ARG A 417 25.66 7.39 -19.42
CA ARG A 417 26.59 7.22 -18.30
C ARG A 417 26.10 8.10 -17.15
N ASN A 418 25.13 7.59 -16.40
CA ASN A 418 24.50 8.31 -15.32
C ASN A 418 24.94 7.76 -13.98
N TYR A 419 25.36 8.64 -13.11
CA TYR A 419 25.81 8.32 -11.75
C TYR A 419 25.13 9.25 -10.78
N LEU A 420 24.55 8.69 -9.71
CA LEU A 420 23.94 9.44 -8.65
C LEU A 420 24.38 8.89 -7.30
N THR A 421 24.66 9.79 -6.38
CA THR A 421 24.89 9.47 -4.97
C THR A 421 23.97 10.34 -4.13
N ALA A 422 23.09 9.74 -3.34
CA ALA A 422 22.23 10.46 -2.42
C ALA A 422 22.50 10.03 -0.97
N ASN A 423 22.60 11.03 -0.11
CA ASN A 423 22.70 10.87 1.34
C ASN A 423 21.55 11.63 1.97
N VAL A 424 20.70 10.95 2.72
CA VAL A 424 19.61 11.57 3.47
C VAL A 424 19.73 11.13 4.92
N GLN A 425 19.87 12.08 5.83
CA GLN A 425 19.86 11.82 7.26
C GLN A 425 18.67 12.53 7.88
N SER A 426 18.06 11.93 8.88
CA SER A 426 16.98 12.59 9.61
C SER A 426 17.06 12.33 11.11
N LEU A 427 16.66 13.34 11.87
CA LEU A 427 16.43 13.23 13.32
C LEU A 427 14.98 13.57 13.59
N LYS A 428 14.24 12.64 14.19
CA LYS A 428 12.81 12.78 14.47
C LYS A 428 12.54 12.61 15.95
N LEU A 429 11.86 13.59 16.54
CA LEU A 429 11.33 13.51 17.89
C LEU A 429 9.82 13.28 17.80
N MET A 430 9.30 12.29 18.51
CA MET A 430 7.89 11.95 18.56
C MET A 430 7.41 11.93 20.00
N PHE A 431 6.20 12.43 20.21
CA PHE A 431 5.49 12.43 21.46
C PHE A 431 4.11 11.82 21.25
N ASN A 432 3.71 10.91 22.14
CA ASN A 432 2.36 10.38 22.18
C ASN A 432 1.84 10.40 23.61
N ARG A 433 0.58 10.81 23.77
CA ARG A 433 -0.12 10.81 25.05
C ARG A 433 -1.57 10.42 24.88
N MET A 434 -1.94 9.30 25.47
CA MET A 434 -3.33 8.86 25.56
C MET A 434 -3.97 9.41 26.84
N LEU A 435 -5.00 10.22 26.69
CA LEU A 435 -5.88 10.70 27.75
C LEU A 435 -7.22 9.96 27.62
N ARG A 436 -8.16 10.15 28.58
CA ARG A 436 -9.45 9.41 28.61
C ARG A 436 -10.15 9.25 27.25
N LYS A 437 -10.21 10.35 26.47
CA LYS A 437 -10.92 10.41 25.17
C LYS A 437 -10.03 10.93 24.06
N HIS A 438 -8.81 11.31 24.36
CA HIS A 438 -7.88 11.95 23.46
C HIS A 438 -6.65 11.07 23.27
N ASP A 439 -6.21 10.92 22.04
CA ASP A 439 -4.94 10.33 21.67
C ASP A 439 -4.14 11.40 20.90
N ILE A 440 -3.24 12.06 21.63
CA ILE A 440 -2.47 13.19 21.14
C ILE A 440 -1.12 12.69 20.64
N GLU A 441 -0.84 12.95 19.39
CA GLU A 441 0.46 12.67 18.76
C GLU A 441 1.08 13.97 18.25
N ALA A 442 2.37 14.14 18.47
CA ALA A 442 3.14 15.24 17.91
C ALA A 442 4.51 14.74 17.46
N GLY A 443 5.06 15.35 16.44
CA GLY A 443 6.40 15.02 15.97
C GLY A 443 7.08 16.17 15.28
N MET A 444 8.41 16.19 15.36
CA MET A 444 9.27 17.15 14.69
C MET A 444 10.42 16.39 14.03
N THR A 445 10.74 16.73 12.79
CA THR A 445 11.77 16.05 11.99
C THR A 445 12.66 17.11 11.34
N VAL A 446 13.96 16.90 11.41
CA VAL A 446 14.95 17.63 10.61
C VAL A 446 15.57 16.62 9.67
N LYS A 447 15.57 16.93 8.35
CA LYS A 447 16.20 16.10 7.32
C LYS A 447 17.33 16.89 6.65
N TRP A 448 18.47 16.26 6.42
CA TRP A 448 19.60 16.79 5.67
C TRP A 448 19.76 15.93 4.42
N GLU A 449 19.70 16.57 3.26
CA GLU A 449 19.78 15.94 1.96
C GLU A 449 21.02 16.42 1.21
N HIS A 450 21.78 15.48 0.65
CA HIS A 450 22.91 15.77 -0.20
C HIS A 450 22.90 14.82 -1.39
N ILE A 451 22.62 15.34 -2.57
CA ILE A 451 22.49 14.57 -3.81
C ILE A 451 23.51 15.09 -4.82
N LYS A 452 24.33 14.19 -5.33
CA LYS A 452 25.30 14.42 -6.40
C LYS A 452 24.90 13.61 -7.61
N GLU A 453 24.78 14.24 -8.76
CA GLU A 453 24.49 13.60 -10.02
C GLU A 453 25.51 14.01 -11.08
N GLN A 454 25.88 13.06 -11.91
CA GLN A 454 26.60 13.28 -13.15
C GLN A 454 25.89 12.48 -14.24
N SER A 455 25.43 13.17 -15.30
CA SER A 455 24.75 12.55 -16.43
C SER A 455 25.43 12.90 -17.73
N ARG A 456 25.60 11.91 -18.58
CA ARG A 456 26.03 12.07 -19.97
C ARG A 456 25.18 11.13 -20.82
N GLU A 457 24.36 11.72 -21.67
CA GLU A 457 23.46 10.96 -22.55
C GLU A 457 23.52 11.52 -23.95
N TYR A 458 23.39 10.67 -24.94
CA TYR A 458 23.09 11.11 -26.31
C TYR A 458 22.21 10.08 -27.01
N GLU A 459 21.44 10.56 -27.96
CA GLU A 459 20.59 9.75 -28.82
C GLU A 459 20.80 10.19 -30.27
N MET A 460 21.03 9.21 -31.12
CA MET A 460 21.13 9.37 -32.57
C MET A 460 20.00 8.56 -33.20
N ARG A 461 19.34 9.15 -34.16
CA ARG A 461 18.40 8.43 -35.03
C ARG A 461 18.67 8.79 -36.47
N ASP A 462 18.80 7.79 -37.31
CA ASP A 462 18.92 7.91 -38.75
C ASP A 462 17.98 6.91 -39.40
N SER A 463 17.14 7.36 -40.30
CA SER A 463 16.21 6.58 -41.11
C SER A 463 16.70 6.46 -42.54
N SER A 464 17.98 6.23 -42.74
CA SER A 464 18.61 6.03 -44.04
C SER A 464 18.36 7.17 -45.01
N GLY A 465 18.33 8.41 -44.53
CA GLY A 465 18.11 9.62 -45.31
C GLY A 465 16.66 9.99 -45.54
N TYR A 466 15.70 9.24 -45.01
CA TYR A 466 14.27 9.54 -45.25
C TYR A 466 13.64 10.46 -44.21
N SER A 467 14.05 10.39 -42.96
CA SER A 467 13.45 11.14 -41.86
C SER A 467 14.36 12.20 -41.24
N VAL A 468 15.67 12.14 -41.50
CA VAL A 468 16.65 13.12 -41.06
C VAL A 468 17.53 13.49 -42.27
N PRO A 469 17.69 14.78 -42.62
CA PRO A 469 18.59 15.18 -43.68
C PRO A 469 20.02 14.71 -43.37
N HIS A 470 20.53 13.77 -44.16
CA HIS A 470 21.89 13.25 -44.01
C HIS A 470 22.87 14.16 -44.74
N THR A 471 23.70 14.86 -44.00
CA THR A 471 24.87 15.57 -44.56
C THR A 471 26.08 14.66 -44.43
N GLY A 472 26.57 14.04 -45.50
CA GLY A 472 27.50 12.93 -45.56
C GLY A 472 28.74 12.91 -44.67
N ASP A 473 29.09 14.02 -44.05
CA ASP A 473 30.28 14.15 -43.19
C ASP A 473 29.99 14.36 -41.70
N ARG A 474 28.71 14.33 -41.28
CA ARG A 474 28.32 14.71 -39.91
C ARG A 474 27.20 13.85 -39.38
N LEU A 475 27.39 13.29 -38.17
CA LEU A 475 26.32 12.64 -37.43
C LEU A 475 25.55 13.68 -36.63
N ASP A 476 24.25 13.82 -36.88
CA ASP A 476 23.39 14.70 -36.10
C ASP A 476 22.75 13.94 -34.96
N LEU A 477 23.01 14.40 -33.74
CA LEU A 477 22.39 13.88 -32.52
C LEU A 477 21.03 14.55 -32.32
N ILE A 478 19.99 13.79 -32.14
CA ILE A 478 18.66 14.33 -31.83
C ILE A 478 18.52 14.75 -30.36
N TYR A 479 19.34 14.18 -29.50
CA TYR A 479 19.36 14.49 -28.08
C TYR A 479 20.78 14.38 -27.53
N THR A 480 21.18 15.34 -26.73
CA THR A 480 22.40 15.30 -25.92
C THR A 480 22.14 15.89 -24.56
N LEU A 481 22.66 15.27 -23.53
CA LEU A 481 22.66 15.77 -22.17
C LEU A 481 24.03 15.63 -21.53
N SER A 482 24.57 16.74 -21.02
CA SER A 482 25.75 16.70 -20.16
C SER A 482 25.49 17.55 -18.93
N SER A 483 25.51 16.93 -17.77
CA SER A 483 25.20 17.60 -16.52
C SER A 483 26.06 17.11 -15.35
N ARG A 484 26.34 18.01 -14.44
CA ARG A 484 26.92 17.73 -13.13
C ARG A 484 26.23 18.58 -12.09
N GLN A 485 25.53 17.95 -11.14
CA GLN A 485 24.75 18.63 -10.12
C GLN A 485 25.24 18.23 -8.71
N ASP A 486 25.21 19.19 -7.78
CA ASP A 486 25.46 18.98 -6.35
C ASP A 486 24.40 19.76 -5.57
N MET A 487 23.39 19.05 -5.04
CA MET A 487 22.29 19.64 -4.30
C MET A 487 22.43 19.34 -2.81
N LYS A 488 22.43 20.39 -2.00
CA LYS A 488 22.37 20.29 -0.54
C LYS A 488 21.12 21.02 -0.06
N SER A 489 20.32 20.37 0.77
CA SER A 489 19.12 20.96 1.32
C SER A 489 18.84 20.46 2.74
N THR A 490 18.06 21.26 3.47
CA THR A 490 17.54 20.91 4.79
C THR A 490 16.03 21.06 4.78
N ARG A 491 15.33 20.06 5.32
CA ARG A 491 13.88 20.13 5.54
C ARG A 491 13.58 20.10 7.02
N LEU A 492 12.74 21.03 7.46
CA LEU A 492 12.19 21.06 8.81
C LEU A 492 10.71 20.73 8.71
N GLU A 493 10.27 19.67 9.35
CA GLU A 493 8.89 19.20 9.32
C GLU A 493 8.36 19.00 10.73
N GLY A 494 7.07 19.24 10.93
CA GLY A 494 6.43 18.96 12.19
C GLY A 494 4.95 18.68 12.03
N TYR A 495 4.37 17.97 12.97
CA TYR A 495 2.94 17.75 13.04
C TYR A 495 2.45 17.69 14.49
N ILE A 496 1.20 18.04 14.64
CA ILE A 496 0.42 17.77 15.85
C ILE A 496 -0.96 17.30 15.43
N GLN A 497 -1.45 16.25 16.08
CA GLN A 497 -2.79 15.72 15.86
C GLN A 497 -3.40 15.20 17.15
N ASP A 498 -4.71 15.19 17.21
CA ASP A 498 -5.49 14.57 18.28
C ASP A 498 -6.59 13.69 17.69
N THR A 499 -6.77 12.52 18.25
CA THR A 499 -7.91 11.65 17.97
C THR A 499 -8.84 11.66 19.17
N TYR A 500 -9.96 12.40 19.05
CA TYR A 500 -10.99 12.52 20.07
C TYR A 500 -12.08 11.46 19.86
N LYS A 501 -12.27 10.58 20.85
CA LYS A 501 -13.25 9.50 20.81
C LYS A 501 -14.31 9.68 21.88
N TRP A 502 -15.59 9.61 21.47
CA TRP A 502 -16.71 9.71 22.40
C TRP A 502 -17.93 8.91 21.94
N THR A 503 -18.85 8.69 22.85
CA THR A 503 -20.15 8.08 22.60
C THR A 503 -21.26 9.08 22.89
N SER A 504 -22.36 8.98 22.15
CA SER A 504 -23.55 9.81 22.41
C SER A 504 -24.14 9.47 23.78
N ARG A 505 -24.86 10.43 24.40
CA ARG A 505 -25.51 10.26 25.71
C ARG A 505 -26.77 9.40 25.69
N LYS A 506 -27.25 8.93 24.53
CA LYS A 506 -28.42 8.06 24.43
C LYS A 506 -28.13 6.71 25.08
N ALA A 507 -28.85 6.37 26.14
CA ALA A 507 -28.61 5.17 26.93
C ALA A 507 -28.88 3.86 26.17
N ASP A 508 -29.87 3.85 25.27
CA ASP A 508 -30.36 2.62 24.62
C ASP A 508 -29.61 2.22 23.35
N ALA A 509 -28.96 3.17 22.68
CA ALA A 509 -28.20 2.92 21.45
C ALA A 509 -27.09 3.99 21.29
N PRO A 510 -26.00 3.91 22.05
CA PRO A 510 -24.96 4.94 22.01
C PRO A 510 -24.21 4.88 20.66
N THR A 511 -24.27 6.01 19.92
CA THR A 511 -23.46 6.18 18.70
C THR A 511 -22.04 6.51 19.08
N PHE A 512 -21.07 5.82 18.48
CA PHE A 512 -19.65 6.07 18.68
C PHE A 512 -19.12 7.03 17.60
N TYR A 513 -18.29 7.95 18.01
CA TYR A 513 -17.61 8.93 17.16
C TYR A 513 -16.12 8.91 17.40
N SER A 514 -15.34 8.97 16.32
CA SER A 514 -13.89 9.15 16.34
C SER A 514 -13.54 10.30 15.41
N LEU A 515 -13.06 11.41 15.95
CA LEU A 515 -12.64 12.59 15.22
C LEU A 515 -11.12 12.74 15.34
N THR A 516 -10.41 12.61 14.22
CA THR A 516 -8.99 12.89 14.14
C THR A 516 -8.78 14.21 13.42
N TYR A 517 -8.10 15.14 14.06
CA TYR A 517 -7.76 16.44 13.48
C TYR A 517 -6.32 16.79 13.79
N GLY A 518 -5.68 17.47 12.87
CA GLY A 518 -4.28 17.81 13.03
C GLY A 518 -3.79 18.77 11.97
N VAL A 519 -2.60 19.27 12.20
CA VAL A 519 -1.89 20.15 11.28
C VAL A 519 -0.46 19.68 11.13
N ARG A 520 0.03 19.75 9.91
CA ARG A 520 1.43 19.53 9.57
C ARG A 520 2.01 20.80 8.99
N PHE A 521 3.25 21.08 9.29
CA PHE A 521 4.04 22.12 8.63
C PHE A 521 5.32 21.52 8.07
N ALA A 522 5.84 22.10 7.00
CA ALA A 522 7.15 21.79 6.46
C ALA A 522 7.79 23.05 5.86
N ASN A 523 9.10 23.17 6.04
CA ASN A 523 9.93 24.19 5.42
C ASN A 523 11.09 23.52 4.70
N TRP A 524 11.32 23.91 3.45
CA TRP A 524 12.42 23.40 2.64
C TRP A 524 13.41 24.52 2.27
N SER A 525 14.65 24.36 2.65
CA SER A 525 15.68 25.39 2.45
C SER A 525 16.04 25.59 0.97
N TYR A 526 15.79 24.60 0.12
CA TYR A 526 16.16 24.64 -1.29
C TYR A 526 15.36 25.69 -2.08
N ASN A 527 14.03 25.65 -1.96
CA ASN A 527 13.12 26.62 -2.60
C ASN A 527 12.55 27.66 -1.61
N LYS A 528 12.99 27.65 -0.34
CA LYS A 528 12.54 28.53 0.74
C LYS A 528 11.03 28.49 1.00
N GLU A 529 10.35 27.43 0.59
CA GLU A 529 8.91 27.28 0.75
C GLU A 529 8.56 26.80 2.16
N THR A 530 7.50 27.39 2.70
CA THR A 530 6.86 26.94 3.95
C THR A 530 5.42 26.56 3.64
N ILE A 531 5.02 25.37 4.03
CA ILE A 531 3.68 24.82 3.79
C ILE A 531 3.02 24.44 5.09
N VAL A 532 1.68 24.58 5.14
CA VAL A 532 0.83 24.18 6.25
C VAL A 532 -0.31 23.31 5.73
N SER A 533 -0.49 22.15 6.32
CA SER A 533 -1.39 21.08 5.86
C SER A 533 -2.39 20.69 6.97
N PRO A 534 -3.53 21.39 7.12
CA PRO A 534 -4.60 20.94 8.02
C PRO A 534 -5.31 19.72 7.46
N ARG A 535 -5.68 18.79 8.34
CA ARG A 535 -6.37 17.54 8.00
C ARG A 535 -7.37 17.18 9.07
N VAL A 536 -8.52 16.66 8.66
CA VAL A 536 -9.60 16.22 9.56
C VAL A 536 -10.20 14.92 9.01
N SER A 537 -10.47 13.98 9.89
CA SER A 537 -11.27 12.78 9.56
C SER A 537 -12.24 12.47 10.69
N LEU A 538 -13.44 12.01 10.34
CA LEU A 538 -14.51 11.66 11.26
C LEU A 538 -15.02 10.26 10.92
N ALA A 539 -15.08 9.39 11.92
CA ALA A 539 -15.78 8.10 11.82
C ALA A 539 -16.98 8.09 12.77
N ILE A 540 -18.09 7.57 12.27
CA ILE A 540 -19.37 7.47 13.00
C ILE A 540 -19.85 6.03 12.94
N VAL A 541 -20.07 5.41 14.11
CA VAL A 541 -20.66 4.09 14.25
C VAL A 541 -22.02 4.25 14.92
N PRO A 542 -23.14 4.16 14.15
CA PRO A 542 -24.47 4.32 14.71
C PRO A 542 -24.81 3.24 15.75
N GLY A 543 -25.28 3.65 16.92
CA GLY A 543 -25.65 2.70 17.97
C GLY A 543 -26.82 1.79 17.60
N ARG A 544 -27.78 2.25 16.78
CA ARG A 544 -28.89 1.42 16.29
C ARG A 544 -28.45 0.33 15.31
N ASN A 545 -27.41 0.59 14.53
CA ASN A 545 -26.83 -0.39 13.62
C ASN A 545 -25.31 -0.34 13.71
N PRO A 546 -24.71 -1.05 14.66
CA PRO A 546 -23.27 -1.05 14.87
C PRO A 546 -22.50 -1.76 13.74
N ASN A 547 -23.19 -2.38 12.79
CA ASN A 547 -22.57 -2.96 11.60
C ASN A 547 -22.23 -1.93 10.54
N LEU A 548 -22.80 -0.72 10.62
CA LEU A 548 -22.46 0.40 9.76
C LEU A 548 -21.34 1.23 10.37
N THR A 549 -20.46 1.76 9.53
CA THR A 549 -19.49 2.79 9.87
C THR A 549 -19.45 3.79 8.73
N TYR A 550 -19.67 5.06 9.03
CA TYR A 550 -19.48 6.16 8.09
C TYR A 550 -18.14 6.82 8.36
N ARG A 551 -17.36 7.08 7.33
CA ARG A 551 -16.07 7.74 7.43
C ARG A 551 -16.02 8.93 6.47
N PHE A 552 -15.56 10.07 6.97
CA PHE A 552 -15.37 11.30 6.20
C PHE A 552 -13.96 11.80 6.45
N ALA A 553 -13.27 12.26 5.40
CA ALA A 553 -11.98 12.90 5.55
C ALA A 553 -11.84 14.06 4.57
N THR A 554 -11.16 15.11 5.04
CA THR A 554 -10.77 16.24 4.21
C THR A 554 -9.45 16.82 4.70
N GLY A 555 -8.70 17.42 3.79
CA GLY A 555 -7.44 18.06 4.16
C GLY A 555 -6.65 18.54 2.97
N LEU A 556 -5.65 19.35 3.28
CA LEU A 556 -4.62 19.78 2.35
C LEU A 556 -3.42 18.85 2.45
N TYR A 557 -2.97 18.37 1.30
CA TYR A 557 -1.82 17.50 1.15
C TYR A 557 -0.84 18.16 0.20
N TYR A 558 0.42 18.25 0.61
CA TYR A 558 1.48 18.81 -0.21
C TYR A 558 2.52 17.74 -0.47
N GLN A 559 3.14 17.81 -1.65
CA GLN A 559 4.28 17.01 -2.04
C GLN A 559 5.38 17.93 -2.53
N ALA A 560 6.47 17.99 -1.78
CA ALA A 560 7.65 18.69 -2.24
C ALA A 560 8.24 17.94 -3.45
N PRO A 561 8.74 18.67 -4.46
CA PRO A 561 9.38 18.05 -5.61
C PRO A 561 10.53 17.13 -5.19
N PHE A 562 10.62 15.96 -5.80
CA PHE A 562 11.79 15.12 -5.64
C PHE A 562 12.85 15.47 -6.70
N TYR A 563 14.03 14.92 -6.58
CA TYR A 563 15.19 15.35 -7.36
C TYR A 563 14.97 15.38 -8.87
N LYS A 564 14.33 14.36 -9.47
CA LYS A 564 14.05 14.34 -10.92
C LYS A 564 13.08 15.42 -11.38
N GLU A 565 12.13 15.82 -10.53
CA GLU A 565 11.18 16.89 -10.82
C GLU A 565 11.82 18.28 -10.81
N LEU A 566 12.99 18.43 -10.19
CA LEU A 566 13.75 19.69 -10.19
C LEU A 566 14.54 19.92 -11.47
N ARG A 567 14.66 18.89 -12.31
CA ARG A 567 15.51 18.91 -13.50
C ARG A 567 14.83 19.70 -14.62
N ASP A 568 15.30 20.90 -14.85
CA ASP A 568 14.94 21.75 -15.99
C ASP A 568 16.02 21.63 -17.07
N THR A 569 15.61 21.34 -18.30
CA THR A 569 16.51 21.16 -19.43
C THR A 569 16.49 22.37 -20.34
N ILE A 570 17.65 23.00 -20.52
CA ILE A 570 17.83 24.15 -21.39
C ILE A 570 18.68 23.73 -22.59
N THR A 571 18.11 23.79 -23.80
CA THR A 571 18.88 23.51 -25.02
C THR A 571 19.42 24.81 -25.58
N LYS A 572 20.74 24.91 -25.75
CA LYS A 572 21.44 26.04 -26.39
C LYS A 572 22.40 25.51 -27.43
N ALA A 573 22.27 26.02 -28.66
CA ALA A 573 23.11 25.63 -29.79
C ALA A 573 23.27 24.10 -29.98
N GLY A 574 22.15 23.34 -29.86
CA GLY A 574 22.16 21.88 -30.01
C GLY A 574 22.67 21.09 -28.79
N VAL A 575 23.12 21.78 -27.75
CA VAL A 575 23.56 21.15 -26.51
C VAL A 575 22.50 21.37 -25.44
N THR A 576 21.99 20.27 -24.89
CA THR A 576 21.05 20.30 -23.77
C THR A 576 21.85 20.30 -22.47
N VAL A 577 21.62 21.32 -21.64
CA VAL A 577 22.20 21.44 -20.31
C VAL A 577 21.09 21.33 -19.28
N LEU A 578 21.30 20.53 -18.27
CA LEU A 578 20.38 20.37 -17.15
C LEU A 578 20.73 21.39 -16.06
N LYS A 579 19.71 22.10 -15.60
CA LYS A 579 19.77 22.95 -14.43
C LYS A 579 18.72 22.52 -13.42
N LEU A 580 19.04 22.61 -12.15
CA LEU A 580 18.05 22.37 -11.11
C LEU A 580 17.23 23.65 -10.84
N ASN A 581 15.91 23.54 -10.98
CA ASN A 581 15.00 24.66 -10.74
C ASN A 581 14.77 24.83 -9.23
N ASN A 582 15.18 25.97 -8.69
CA ASN A 582 14.99 26.32 -7.29
C ASN A 582 13.76 27.18 -7.01
N ASN A 583 13.01 27.56 -8.05
CA ASN A 583 11.76 28.32 -7.92
C ASN A 583 10.51 27.42 -7.95
N ILE A 584 10.69 26.12 -8.13
CA ILE A 584 9.62 25.15 -8.20
C ILE A 584 8.90 25.03 -6.85
N LYS A 585 7.58 24.97 -6.87
CA LYS A 585 6.74 24.88 -5.67
C LYS A 585 6.29 23.46 -5.42
N SER A 586 5.94 23.19 -4.17
CA SER A 586 5.28 21.93 -3.81
C SER A 586 3.96 21.77 -4.53
N GLN A 587 3.73 20.59 -5.08
CA GLN A 587 2.43 20.19 -5.60
C GLN A 587 1.46 20.07 -4.42
N ARG A 588 0.18 20.38 -4.63
CA ARG A 588 -0.83 20.31 -3.56
C ARG A 588 -2.11 19.64 -4.03
N SER A 589 -2.78 18.97 -3.10
CA SER A 589 -4.07 18.33 -3.31
C SER A 589 -5.01 18.68 -2.15
N LEU A 590 -6.18 19.23 -2.44
CA LEU A 590 -7.30 19.34 -1.51
C LEU A 590 -8.19 18.11 -1.72
N GLN A 591 -8.38 17.30 -0.68
CA GLN A 591 -9.09 16.02 -0.77
C GLN A 591 -10.39 16.05 0.02
N PHE A 592 -11.43 15.40 -0.54
CA PHE A 592 -12.70 15.09 0.11
C PHE A 592 -12.99 13.62 -0.10
N ILE A 593 -13.24 12.90 0.98
CA ILE A 593 -13.48 11.46 0.97
C ILE A 593 -14.70 11.18 1.84
N ALA A 594 -15.61 10.35 1.34
CA ALA A 594 -16.75 9.84 2.07
C ALA A 594 -16.86 8.33 1.86
N ALA A 595 -16.89 7.56 2.93
CA ALA A 595 -16.92 6.13 2.90
C ALA A 595 -18.01 5.54 3.79
N VAL A 596 -18.53 4.40 3.39
CA VAL A 596 -19.46 3.57 4.16
C VAL A 596 -18.92 2.15 4.22
N ASP A 597 -18.73 1.64 5.43
CA ASP A 597 -18.43 0.24 5.69
C ASP A 597 -19.67 -0.43 6.26
N TYR A 598 -20.11 -1.53 5.64
CA TYR A 598 -21.21 -2.33 6.12
C TYR A 598 -20.75 -3.77 6.37
N ARG A 599 -20.91 -4.23 7.62
CA ARG A 599 -20.62 -5.60 8.02
C ARG A 599 -21.90 -6.39 8.08
N PHE A 600 -21.89 -7.56 7.50
CA PHE A 600 -23.04 -8.43 7.48
C PHE A 600 -22.62 -9.90 7.50
N LYS A 601 -23.59 -10.77 7.72
CA LYS A 601 -23.38 -12.19 7.56
C LYS A 601 -24.07 -12.66 6.29
N MET A 602 -23.37 -13.46 5.52
CA MET A 602 -23.90 -14.18 4.38
C MET A 602 -23.51 -15.66 4.55
N MET A 603 -24.47 -16.59 4.50
CA MET A 603 -24.24 -18.01 4.79
C MET A 603 -23.57 -18.24 6.16
N ASP A 604 -24.00 -17.49 7.19
CA ASP A 604 -23.45 -17.45 8.55
C ASP A 604 -21.98 -17.02 8.67
N ARG A 605 -21.38 -16.51 7.61
CA ARG A 605 -19.97 -16.06 7.55
C ARG A 605 -19.87 -14.54 7.56
N PRO A 606 -18.78 -13.98 8.09
CA PRO A 606 -18.59 -12.53 8.15
C PRO A 606 -18.16 -11.95 6.80
N PHE A 607 -18.87 -10.91 6.38
CA PHE A 607 -18.55 -10.09 5.20
C PHE A 607 -18.46 -8.62 5.57
N LYS A 608 -17.65 -7.88 4.82
CA LYS A 608 -17.56 -6.43 4.87
C LYS A 608 -17.68 -5.87 3.46
N PHE A 609 -18.63 -4.98 3.27
CA PHE A 609 -18.76 -4.18 2.05
C PHE A 609 -18.30 -2.77 2.36
N THR A 610 -17.42 -2.22 1.55
CA THR A 610 -16.91 -0.84 1.62
C THR A 610 -17.23 -0.13 0.32
N ALA A 611 -17.83 1.05 0.42
CA ALA A 611 -18.00 1.98 -0.70
C ALA A 611 -17.38 3.32 -0.31
N GLU A 612 -16.50 3.85 -1.15
CA GLU A 612 -15.78 5.08 -0.88
C GLU A 612 -15.78 6.00 -2.12
N ALA A 613 -16.37 7.18 -1.99
CA ALA A 613 -16.32 8.23 -2.99
C ALA A 613 -15.27 9.26 -2.64
N TYR A 614 -14.54 9.75 -3.64
CA TYR A 614 -13.48 10.73 -3.41
C TYR A 614 -13.42 11.79 -4.51
N PHE A 615 -12.94 12.96 -4.11
CA PHE A 615 -12.61 14.07 -4.99
C PHE A 615 -11.31 14.73 -4.53
N LYS A 616 -10.36 14.90 -5.46
CA LYS A 616 -9.09 15.60 -5.25
C LYS A 616 -9.01 16.79 -6.19
N SER A 617 -8.83 17.99 -5.67
CA SER A 617 -8.50 19.19 -6.45
C SER A 617 -7.00 19.45 -6.33
N MET A 618 -6.30 19.48 -7.45
CA MET A 618 -4.84 19.54 -7.50
C MET A 618 -4.35 20.84 -8.12
N ALA A 619 -3.26 21.38 -7.59
CA ALA A 619 -2.63 22.59 -8.10
C ALA A 619 -1.10 22.50 -8.01
N ASN A 620 -0.42 23.35 -8.77
CA ASN A 620 1.04 23.36 -8.92
C ASN A 620 1.60 22.02 -9.38
N LEU A 621 0.88 21.29 -10.23
CA LEU A 621 1.34 20.01 -10.75
C LEU A 621 2.55 20.20 -11.64
N ILE A 622 3.52 19.28 -11.50
CA ILE A 622 4.68 19.15 -12.37
C ILE A 622 4.38 18.06 -13.39
N PRO A 623 4.03 18.39 -14.63
CA PRO A 623 3.69 17.38 -15.60
C PRO A 623 4.90 16.57 -16.04
N TYR A 624 4.64 15.37 -16.55
CA TYR A 624 5.65 14.49 -17.09
C TYR A 624 5.13 13.74 -18.31
N ASN A 625 6.04 13.34 -19.18
CA ASN A 625 5.78 12.46 -20.31
C ASN A 625 6.32 11.06 -20.01
N VAL A 626 5.62 10.04 -20.54
CA VAL A 626 6.09 8.66 -20.53
C VAL A 626 6.40 8.27 -21.97
N GLN A 627 7.68 8.02 -22.25
CA GLN A 627 8.16 7.60 -23.55
C GLN A 627 8.75 6.20 -23.42
N ASN A 628 8.11 5.22 -24.04
CA ASN A 628 8.38 3.82 -23.81
C ASN A 628 8.22 3.53 -22.29
N VAL A 629 9.30 3.27 -21.58
CA VAL A 629 9.31 3.06 -20.11
C VAL A 629 10.02 4.19 -19.34
N LYS A 630 10.44 5.25 -20.02
CA LYS A 630 11.19 6.37 -19.46
C LYS A 630 10.26 7.53 -19.12
N ILE A 631 10.34 8.03 -17.88
CA ILE A 631 9.61 9.22 -17.42
C ILE A 631 10.52 10.44 -17.52
N THR A 632 10.01 11.50 -18.18
CA THR A 632 10.68 12.79 -18.30
C THR A 632 9.79 13.87 -17.71
N TYR A 633 10.27 14.57 -16.67
CA TYR A 633 9.56 15.66 -16.00
C TYR A 633 9.86 16.99 -16.70
N TYR A 634 8.88 17.90 -16.70
CA TYR A 634 9.05 19.23 -17.28
C TYR A 634 9.84 20.20 -16.41
N GLY A 635 10.09 19.87 -15.14
CA GLY A 635 10.88 20.69 -14.22
C GLY A 635 10.20 21.99 -13.75
N GLU A 636 8.92 22.18 -14.04
CA GLU A 636 8.14 23.37 -13.73
C GLU A 636 6.70 23.04 -13.31
N ASN A 637 6.07 23.92 -12.52
CA ASN A 637 4.68 23.82 -12.12
C ASN A 637 3.75 24.34 -13.20
N LEU A 638 3.43 23.56 -14.20
CA LEU A 638 2.68 24.01 -15.39
C LEU A 638 1.19 23.70 -15.34
N CYS A 639 0.74 22.81 -14.45
CA CYS A 639 -0.60 22.28 -14.50
C CYS A 639 -1.35 22.43 -13.19
N SER A 640 -2.68 22.44 -13.27
CA SER A 640 -3.63 22.12 -12.21
C SER A 640 -4.44 20.90 -12.62
N GLY A 641 -5.22 20.30 -11.72
CA GLY A 641 -5.95 19.11 -12.10
C GLY A 641 -7.00 18.67 -11.08
N TYR A 642 -7.66 17.57 -11.38
CA TYR A 642 -8.53 16.87 -10.44
C TYR A 642 -8.47 15.35 -10.64
N ALA A 643 -8.80 14.64 -9.58
CA ALA A 643 -9.14 13.23 -9.64
C ALA A 643 -10.44 12.99 -8.88
N ALA A 644 -11.37 12.24 -9.45
CA ALA A 644 -12.63 11.87 -8.83
C ALA A 644 -12.95 10.42 -9.11
N GLY A 645 -13.57 9.74 -8.15
CA GLY A 645 -13.91 8.34 -8.34
C GLY A 645 -14.75 7.73 -7.25
N LEU A 646 -15.08 6.46 -7.48
CA LEU A 646 -15.82 5.59 -6.57
C LEU A 646 -15.09 4.25 -6.48
N ASP A 647 -14.76 3.85 -5.28
CA ASP A 647 -14.12 2.59 -4.95
C ASP A 647 -15.09 1.70 -4.19
N LEU A 648 -15.24 0.45 -4.64
CA LEU A 648 -16.07 -0.57 -4.00
C LEU A 648 -15.20 -1.78 -3.64
N LYS A 649 -15.39 -2.33 -2.44
CA LYS A 649 -14.72 -3.55 -1.99
C LYS A 649 -15.70 -4.45 -1.27
N LEU A 650 -15.79 -5.69 -1.69
CA LEU A 650 -16.47 -6.76 -0.96
C LEU A 650 -15.39 -7.73 -0.45
N PHE A 651 -15.27 -7.84 0.85
CA PHE A 651 -14.31 -8.68 1.54
C PHE A 651 -15.04 -9.66 2.46
N GLY A 652 -14.59 -10.91 2.56
CA GLY A 652 -15.15 -11.85 3.51
C GLY A 652 -14.78 -13.30 3.26
N GLU A 653 -15.35 -14.18 4.08
CA GLU A 653 -15.18 -15.62 3.98
C GLU A 653 -16.17 -16.22 2.99
N PHE A 654 -15.85 -16.23 1.70
CA PHE A 654 -16.65 -16.95 0.71
C PHE A 654 -16.57 -18.46 0.96
N VAL A 655 -15.44 -18.93 1.45
CA VAL A 655 -15.19 -20.30 1.89
C VAL A 655 -14.71 -20.27 3.35
N PRO A 656 -15.16 -21.20 4.22
CA PRO A 656 -14.77 -21.21 5.63
C PRO A 656 -13.25 -21.24 5.81
N GLY A 657 -12.71 -20.29 6.60
CA GLY A 657 -11.30 -20.22 6.94
C GLY A 657 -10.40 -19.60 5.88
N THR A 658 -10.95 -19.03 4.80
CA THR A 658 -10.19 -18.28 3.79
C THR A 658 -10.83 -16.93 3.53
N ASP A 659 -10.01 -15.90 3.42
CA ASP A 659 -10.46 -14.57 3.06
C ASP A 659 -10.33 -14.36 1.54
N SER A 660 -11.39 -13.82 0.96
CA SER A 660 -11.46 -13.48 -0.45
C SER A 660 -12.04 -12.08 -0.61
N TRP A 661 -11.71 -11.41 -1.71
CA TRP A 661 -12.24 -10.08 -1.97
C TRP A 661 -12.40 -9.79 -3.46
N VAL A 662 -13.33 -8.88 -3.72
CA VAL A 662 -13.53 -8.25 -5.03
C VAL A 662 -13.42 -6.76 -4.84
N THR A 663 -12.63 -6.09 -5.67
CA THR A 663 -12.54 -4.63 -5.71
C THR A 663 -12.93 -4.12 -7.08
N PHE A 664 -13.67 -3.03 -7.09
CA PHE A 664 -14.06 -2.32 -8.30
C PHE A 664 -13.84 -0.83 -8.12
N SER A 665 -13.19 -0.19 -9.06
CA SER A 665 -12.86 1.22 -9.01
C SER A 665 -13.26 1.92 -10.30
N LEU A 666 -13.94 3.04 -10.17
CA LEU A 666 -14.23 3.98 -11.25
C LEU A 666 -13.49 5.27 -10.96
N MET A 667 -12.77 5.78 -11.94
CA MET A 667 -11.92 6.95 -11.75
C MET A 667 -11.85 7.79 -13.01
N ARG A 668 -11.70 9.10 -12.80
CA ARG A 668 -11.28 10.04 -13.84
C ARG A 668 -10.26 10.99 -13.27
N THR A 669 -9.10 11.09 -13.92
CA THR A 669 -8.06 12.04 -13.51
C THR A 669 -7.60 12.86 -14.71
N GLN A 670 -7.64 14.19 -14.55
CA GLN A 670 -7.31 15.14 -15.62
C GLN A 670 -6.41 16.25 -15.08
N GLN A 671 -5.57 16.75 -15.94
CA GLN A 671 -4.76 17.95 -15.73
C GLN A 671 -5.15 19.05 -16.73
N LYS A 672 -4.99 20.28 -16.31
CA LYS A 672 -5.29 21.46 -17.12
C LYS A 672 -4.01 22.23 -17.37
N LYS A 673 -3.65 22.41 -18.65
CA LYS A 673 -2.54 23.22 -19.11
C LYS A 673 -3.05 24.23 -20.13
N ASP A 674 -2.69 25.51 -19.97
CA ASP A 674 -3.06 26.59 -20.86
C ASP A 674 -4.57 26.65 -21.21
N GLY A 675 -5.42 26.32 -20.24
CA GLY A 675 -6.87 26.31 -20.40
C GLY A 675 -7.47 24.99 -20.93
N VAL A 676 -6.66 24.05 -21.43
CA VAL A 676 -7.09 22.79 -22.04
C VAL A 676 -7.03 21.66 -21.01
N TRP A 677 -8.09 20.83 -20.94
CA TRP A 677 -8.13 19.64 -20.11
C TRP A 677 -7.56 18.44 -20.85
N LEU A 678 -6.60 17.78 -20.22
CA LEU A 678 -5.86 16.64 -20.74
C LEU A 678 -5.94 15.48 -19.75
N PRO A 679 -6.00 14.21 -20.18
CA PRO A 679 -5.89 13.10 -19.27
C PRO A 679 -4.49 13.09 -18.62
N MET A 680 -4.42 12.73 -17.32
CA MET A 680 -3.12 12.44 -16.70
C MET A 680 -2.58 11.10 -17.22
N PRO A 681 -1.26 10.87 -17.27
CA PRO A 681 -0.70 9.59 -17.68
C PRO A 681 -1.18 8.38 -16.85
N THR A 682 -1.72 8.66 -15.66
CA THR A 682 -2.28 7.67 -14.72
C THR A 682 -3.81 7.51 -14.83
N ASP A 683 -4.47 8.12 -15.83
CA ASP A 683 -5.93 8.06 -16.00
C ASP A 683 -6.38 6.67 -16.44
N GLN A 684 -6.58 5.78 -15.48
CA GLN A 684 -7.15 4.46 -15.66
C GLN A 684 -8.62 4.47 -15.21
N ARG A 685 -9.56 4.54 -16.16
CA ARG A 685 -10.97 4.88 -15.89
C ARG A 685 -11.69 3.88 -15.03
N PHE A 686 -11.36 2.59 -15.14
CA PHE A 686 -11.92 1.57 -14.27
C PHE A 686 -10.92 0.45 -14.04
N GLY A 687 -11.08 -0.24 -12.90
CA GLY A 687 -10.32 -1.40 -12.51
C GLY A 687 -11.19 -2.39 -11.74
N LEU A 688 -10.98 -3.67 -11.98
CA LEU A 688 -11.62 -4.79 -11.27
C LEU A 688 -10.53 -5.76 -10.86
N ASN A 689 -10.44 -6.09 -9.56
CA ASN A 689 -9.60 -7.17 -9.07
C ASN A 689 -10.45 -8.16 -8.28
N LEU A 690 -10.20 -9.44 -8.49
CA LEU A 690 -10.73 -10.55 -7.72
C LEU A 690 -9.56 -11.33 -7.13
N HIS A 691 -9.62 -11.57 -5.83
CA HIS A 691 -8.82 -12.55 -5.13
C HIS A 691 -9.75 -13.56 -4.47
N PHE A 692 -9.70 -14.78 -4.93
CA PHE A 692 -10.54 -15.85 -4.41
C PHE A 692 -9.68 -17.02 -3.99
N THR A 693 -9.86 -17.45 -2.75
CA THR A 693 -9.12 -18.58 -2.18
C THR A 693 -10.10 -19.63 -1.67
N ASP A 694 -9.82 -20.88 -1.97
CA ASP A 694 -10.62 -22.04 -1.57
C ASP A 694 -9.73 -23.21 -1.17
N TYR A 695 -10.27 -24.10 -0.33
CA TYR A 695 -9.71 -25.40 -0.10
C TYR A 695 -10.31 -26.42 -1.05
N PHE A 696 -9.50 -27.34 -1.53
CA PHE A 696 -10.01 -28.44 -2.36
C PHE A 696 -11.04 -29.27 -1.58
N PRO A 697 -12.17 -29.65 -2.17
CA PRO A 697 -13.22 -30.39 -1.48
C PRO A 697 -12.68 -31.64 -0.77
N GLY A 698 -12.93 -31.74 0.55
CA GLY A 698 -12.49 -32.84 1.38
C GLY A 698 -11.02 -32.78 1.88
N SER A 699 -10.30 -31.67 1.64
CA SER A 699 -8.92 -31.51 2.09
C SER A 699 -8.67 -30.12 2.68
N ASP A 700 -8.22 -30.05 3.94
CA ASP A 700 -7.71 -28.84 4.59
C ASP A 700 -6.24 -28.54 4.26
N ARG A 701 -5.60 -29.40 3.47
CA ARG A 701 -4.18 -29.32 3.10
C ARG A 701 -3.93 -28.78 1.71
N PHE A 702 -4.94 -28.79 0.84
CA PHE A 702 -4.81 -28.35 -0.54
C PHE A 702 -5.62 -27.07 -0.74
N LYS A 703 -4.92 -25.98 -1.00
CA LYS A 703 -5.46 -24.64 -1.15
C LYS A 703 -5.29 -24.19 -2.59
N MET A 704 -6.32 -23.60 -3.18
CA MET A 704 -6.29 -23.02 -4.51
C MET A 704 -6.61 -21.53 -4.41
N THR A 705 -5.90 -20.72 -5.15
CA THR A 705 -6.11 -19.27 -5.23
C THR A 705 -6.26 -18.85 -6.67
N LEU A 706 -7.33 -18.11 -6.97
CA LEU A 706 -7.58 -17.47 -8.26
C LEU A 706 -7.44 -15.96 -8.09
N ARG A 707 -6.66 -15.33 -8.97
CA ARG A 707 -6.54 -13.88 -9.09
C ARG A 707 -6.98 -13.45 -10.48
N LEU A 708 -7.89 -12.50 -10.55
CA LEU A 708 -8.29 -11.85 -11.81
C LEU A 708 -8.02 -10.38 -11.70
N ALA A 709 -7.49 -9.79 -12.76
CA ALA A 709 -7.29 -8.36 -12.88
C ALA A 709 -7.78 -7.91 -14.26
N TYR A 710 -8.60 -6.87 -14.24
CA TYR A 710 -9.04 -6.16 -15.44
C TYR A 710 -8.92 -4.66 -15.18
N ALA A 711 -8.22 -3.94 -16.04
CA ALA A 711 -8.02 -2.52 -15.89
C ALA A 711 -8.05 -1.81 -17.25
N ASP A 712 -8.64 -0.61 -17.29
CA ASP A 712 -8.67 0.21 -18.52
C ASP A 712 -7.25 0.58 -18.95
N GLY A 713 -7.06 0.79 -20.25
CA GLY A 713 -5.76 1.19 -20.78
C GLY A 713 -5.36 2.60 -20.37
N LEU A 714 -4.06 2.84 -20.24
CA LEU A 714 -3.51 4.16 -19.93
C LEU A 714 -3.41 5.06 -21.17
N PRO A 715 -3.48 6.39 -21.00
CA PRO A 715 -3.16 7.36 -22.05
C PRO A 715 -1.69 7.24 -22.49
N PHE A 716 -1.44 7.41 -23.77
CA PHE A 716 -0.08 7.50 -24.32
C PHE A 716 -0.04 8.41 -25.56
N GLY A 717 1.15 8.81 -25.96
CA GLY A 717 1.36 9.67 -27.12
C GLY A 717 2.69 9.38 -27.81
N ALA A 718 2.93 10.06 -28.95
CA ALA A 718 4.18 9.96 -29.65
C ALA A 718 5.34 10.61 -28.88
N PRO A 719 6.57 10.11 -29.01
CA PRO A 719 7.74 10.66 -28.33
C PRO A 719 8.04 12.09 -28.81
N HIS A 720 8.72 12.86 -27.97
CA HIS A 720 9.13 14.25 -28.25
C HIS A 720 7.96 15.22 -28.57
N ARG A 721 6.73 14.83 -28.22
CA ARG A 721 5.52 15.64 -28.33
C ARG A 721 5.12 16.21 -26.97
N GLY A 722 4.34 17.30 -27.01
CA GLY A 722 3.79 17.92 -25.82
C GLY A 722 2.81 17.00 -25.07
N ILE A 723 2.52 17.30 -23.81
CA ILE A 723 1.51 16.56 -23.04
C ILE A 723 0.10 16.68 -23.66
N ASP A 724 -0.16 17.69 -24.45
CA ASP A 724 -1.40 17.97 -25.18
C ASP A 724 -1.61 17.03 -26.38
N GLU A 725 -0.58 16.36 -26.83
CA GLU A 725 -0.63 15.41 -27.94
C GLU A 725 -0.72 13.93 -27.47
N GLN A 726 -0.89 13.66 -26.18
CA GLN A 726 -1.08 12.30 -25.64
C GLN A 726 -2.55 11.87 -25.73
N ASN A 727 -3.03 11.65 -26.94
CA ASN A 727 -4.46 11.45 -27.23
C ASN A 727 -4.85 9.97 -27.44
N PHE A 728 -3.90 9.05 -27.43
CA PHE A 728 -4.16 7.62 -27.61
C PHE A 728 -4.39 6.95 -26.27
N ARG A 729 -5.07 5.81 -26.30
CA ARG A 729 -5.27 4.97 -25.12
C ARG A 729 -4.87 3.53 -25.45
N ALA A 730 -4.06 2.96 -24.58
CA ALA A 730 -3.63 1.57 -24.70
C ALA A 730 -4.82 0.60 -24.56
N PRO A 731 -4.74 -0.63 -25.06
CA PRO A 731 -5.70 -1.68 -24.78
C PRO A 731 -5.82 -1.96 -23.28
N ALA A 732 -7.00 -2.44 -22.86
CA ALA A 732 -7.22 -2.80 -21.48
C ALA A 732 -6.32 -3.95 -21.04
N TYR A 733 -5.75 -3.83 -19.84
CA TYR A 733 -4.99 -4.87 -19.17
C TYR A 733 -5.91 -5.97 -18.66
N LYS A 734 -5.58 -7.23 -18.95
CA LYS A 734 -6.37 -8.40 -18.57
C LYS A 734 -5.44 -9.50 -18.09
N ARG A 735 -5.70 -10.06 -16.91
CA ARG A 735 -4.88 -11.12 -16.37
C ARG A 735 -5.66 -12.07 -15.48
N ALA A 736 -5.34 -13.34 -15.59
CA ALA A 736 -5.80 -14.39 -14.69
C ALA A 736 -4.60 -15.21 -14.23
N ASP A 737 -4.45 -15.37 -12.91
CA ASP A 737 -3.43 -16.21 -12.30
C ASP A 737 -4.09 -17.25 -11.42
N ILE A 738 -3.60 -18.49 -11.43
CA ILE A 738 -4.04 -19.54 -10.53
C ILE A 738 -2.84 -20.10 -9.76
N GLY A 739 -3.00 -20.25 -8.46
CA GLY A 739 -2.03 -20.85 -7.56
C GLY A 739 -2.61 -22.05 -6.84
N MET A 740 -1.79 -23.06 -6.68
CA MET A 740 -2.11 -24.26 -5.91
C MET A 740 -1.05 -24.41 -4.83
N SER A 741 -1.47 -24.63 -3.60
CA SER A 741 -0.57 -24.83 -2.45
C SER A 741 -0.96 -26.08 -1.69
N PHE A 742 -0.02 -26.96 -1.45
CA PHE A 742 -0.19 -28.22 -0.72
C PHE A 742 0.64 -28.22 0.56
N LEU A 743 0.00 -28.45 1.70
CA LEU A 743 0.64 -28.64 2.99
C LEU A 743 1.20 -30.06 3.07
N ALA A 744 2.44 -30.23 2.61
CA ALA A 744 3.09 -31.53 2.53
C ALA A 744 3.39 -32.09 3.92
N TYR A 745 3.75 -31.22 4.87
CA TYR A 745 4.04 -31.60 6.24
C TYR A 745 3.42 -30.62 7.24
N LYS A 746 2.75 -31.14 8.25
CA LYS A 746 2.22 -30.38 9.40
C LYS A 746 2.78 -31.03 10.67
N GLY A 747 3.71 -30.34 11.31
CA GLY A 747 4.38 -30.84 12.51
C GLY A 747 3.46 -30.81 13.72
N VAL A 748 3.59 -31.82 14.57
CA VAL A 748 2.98 -31.82 15.90
C VAL A 748 3.95 -31.12 16.85
N ARG A 749 3.43 -30.25 17.71
CA ARG A 749 4.22 -29.45 18.64
C ARG A 749 4.95 -30.37 19.65
N THR A 750 6.27 -30.49 19.50
CA THR A 750 7.15 -31.17 20.47
C THR A 750 8.13 -30.13 21.05
N THR A 751 8.79 -30.44 22.18
CA THR A 751 9.81 -29.58 22.77
C THR A 751 11.06 -29.52 21.88
N GLY A 752 11.46 -28.35 21.43
CA GLY A 752 12.65 -28.09 20.62
C GLY A 752 12.38 -27.30 19.33
N VAL A 753 13.39 -27.16 18.46
CA VAL A 753 13.26 -26.54 17.13
C VAL A 753 12.68 -27.57 16.19
N ASN A 754 11.41 -27.46 15.87
CA ASN A 754 10.70 -28.42 15.01
C ASN A 754 10.10 -27.71 13.80
N ILE A 755 10.13 -28.39 12.67
CA ILE A 755 9.44 -27.95 11.46
C ILE A 755 7.92 -27.91 11.77
N LYS A 756 7.30 -26.73 11.62
CA LYS A 756 5.85 -26.57 11.79
C LYS A 756 5.12 -26.98 10.53
N ASN A 757 5.51 -26.39 9.40
CA ASN A 757 4.83 -26.58 8.14
C ASN A 757 5.84 -26.67 7.01
N VAL A 758 5.55 -27.50 6.01
CA VAL A 758 6.19 -27.48 4.71
C VAL A 758 5.11 -27.35 3.65
N TRP A 759 5.15 -26.26 2.92
CA TRP A 759 4.23 -25.97 1.82
C TRP A 759 4.92 -26.14 0.47
N LEU A 760 4.26 -26.83 -0.44
CA LEU A 760 4.63 -26.91 -1.85
C LEU A 760 3.62 -26.09 -2.65
N GLY A 761 4.08 -25.18 -3.49
CA GLY A 761 3.22 -24.34 -4.31
C GLY A 761 3.55 -24.45 -5.79
N LEU A 762 2.53 -24.36 -6.61
CA LEU A 762 2.62 -24.26 -8.06
C LEU A 762 1.70 -23.15 -8.54
N ASP A 763 2.27 -22.14 -9.17
CA ASP A 763 1.53 -21.01 -9.70
C ASP A 763 1.56 -21.04 -11.23
N CYS A 764 0.42 -20.84 -11.87
CA CYS A 764 0.30 -20.58 -13.30
C CYS A 764 -0.09 -19.10 -13.47
N LEU A 765 0.85 -18.31 -13.93
CA LEU A 765 0.71 -16.87 -14.13
C LEU A 765 0.28 -16.59 -15.57
N ASN A 766 -0.60 -15.63 -15.76
CA ASN A 766 -1.22 -15.29 -17.03
C ASN A 766 -1.80 -16.54 -17.72
N LEU A 767 -2.73 -17.19 -17.06
CA LEU A 767 -3.32 -18.49 -17.42
C LEU A 767 -3.76 -18.57 -18.90
N PHE A 768 -4.35 -17.50 -19.41
CA PHE A 768 -4.86 -17.43 -20.78
C PHE A 768 -3.83 -16.97 -21.80
N GLY A 769 -2.59 -16.64 -21.38
CA GLY A 769 -1.53 -16.17 -22.28
C GLY A 769 -1.86 -14.85 -22.99
N ILE A 770 -2.57 -13.93 -22.30
CA ILE A 770 -2.99 -12.66 -22.90
C ILE A 770 -1.77 -11.76 -23.07
N SER A 771 -1.60 -11.20 -24.26
CA SER A 771 -0.54 -10.25 -24.57
C SER A 771 -0.97 -8.84 -24.13
N ASN A 772 -0.62 -8.46 -22.90
CA ASN A 772 -0.87 -7.12 -22.36
C ASN A 772 0.22 -6.15 -22.82
N VAL A 773 -0.17 -4.96 -23.26
CA VAL A 773 0.77 -3.94 -23.70
C VAL A 773 1.37 -3.24 -22.49
N ASN A 774 2.70 -3.21 -22.41
CA ASN A 774 3.45 -2.48 -21.39
C ASN A 774 3.77 -1.05 -21.83
N SER A 775 4.24 -0.90 -23.07
CA SER A 775 4.68 0.36 -23.67
C SER A 775 4.66 0.28 -25.19
N TYR A 776 4.93 1.39 -25.84
CA TYR A 776 5.05 1.45 -27.28
C TYR A 776 6.45 1.89 -27.68
N TYR A 777 7.01 1.21 -28.65
CA TYR A 777 8.20 1.63 -29.37
C TYR A 777 7.75 2.36 -30.65
N TRP A 778 8.29 3.55 -30.89
CA TRP A 778 7.88 4.36 -32.03
C TRP A 778 8.91 4.29 -33.14
N VAL A 779 8.45 4.02 -34.33
CA VAL A 779 9.25 4.01 -35.56
C VAL A 779 8.66 4.96 -36.60
N THR A 780 9.51 5.51 -37.40
CA THR A 780 9.11 6.45 -38.47
C THR A 780 9.29 5.78 -39.82
N ASP A 781 8.28 5.87 -40.69
CA ASP A 781 8.33 5.36 -42.03
C ASP A 781 8.96 6.38 -43.02
N VAL A 782 9.14 5.99 -44.25
CA VAL A 782 9.70 6.82 -45.32
C VAL A 782 8.85 8.08 -45.66
N SER A 783 7.57 8.06 -45.29
CA SER A 783 6.64 9.19 -45.43
C SER A 783 6.60 10.08 -44.20
N ASN A 784 7.52 9.88 -43.25
CA ASN A 784 7.59 10.58 -41.95
C ASN A 784 6.35 10.34 -41.04
N ARG A 785 5.63 9.22 -41.26
CA ARG A 785 4.59 8.77 -40.35
C ARG A 785 5.21 8.03 -39.18
N GLN A 786 4.65 8.24 -37.98
CA GLN A 786 5.06 7.55 -36.78
C GLN A 786 4.13 6.36 -36.49
N TRP A 787 4.72 5.20 -36.27
CA TRP A 787 4.04 3.93 -35.93
C TRP A 787 4.34 3.51 -34.53
N ALA A 788 3.30 3.17 -33.74
CA ALA A 788 3.42 2.69 -32.37
C ALA A 788 3.51 1.17 -32.36
N VAL A 789 4.69 0.63 -32.19
CA VAL A 789 4.94 -0.82 -32.10
C VAL A 789 4.80 -1.26 -30.65
N PRO A 790 3.87 -2.17 -30.31
CA PRO A 790 3.63 -2.55 -28.91
C PRO A 790 4.76 -3.39 -28.35
N ASN A 791 5.13 -3.11 -27.10
CA ASN A 791 5.92 -3.99 -26.24
C ASN A 791 4.98 -4.69 -25.27
N TYR A 792 5.02 -6.01 -25.23
CA TYR A 792 4.12 -6.81 -24.43
C TYR A 792 4.76 -7.21 -23.10
N LEU A 793 3.92 -7.34 -22.08
CA LEU A 793 4.25 -7.93 -20.77
C LEU A 793 4.42 -9.45 -20.88
N THR A 794 4.58 -10.10 -19.73
CA THR A 794 4.90 -11.54 -19.68
C THR A 794 3.77 -12.41 -20.22
N GLY A 795 4.12 -13.41 -21.01
CA GLY A 795 3.22 -14.48 -21.43
C GLY A 795 2.86 -15.44 -20.28
N ARG A 796 2.33 -16.63 -20.61
CA ARG A 796 2.02 -17.64 -19.59
C ARG A 796 3.29 -18.19 -18.98
N GLN A 797 3.29 -18.35 -17.63
CA GLN A 797 4.43 -18.88 -16.90
C GLN A 797 4.01 -19.78 -15.75
N ILE A 798 4.87 -20.72 -15.41
CA ILE A 798 4.71 -21.63 -14.28
C ILE A 798 5.81 -21.34 -13.27
N ASN A 799 5.43 -21.13 -12.01
CA ASN A 799 6.34 -20.89 -10.90
C ASN A 799 6.15 -21.95 -9.82
N GLY A 800 7.19 -22.68 -9.51
CA GLY A 800 7.21 -23.61 -8.38
C GLY A 800 7.80 -22.94 -7.14
N LYS A 801 7.24 -23.22 -5.97
CA LYS A 801 7.73 -22.68 -4.70
C LYS A 801 7.67 -23.70 -3.57
N VAL A 802 8.63 -23.59 -2.65
CA VAL A 802 8.70 -24.39 -1.41
C VAL A 802 8.86 -23.42 -0.24
N ILE A 803 8.04 -23.59 0.79
CA ILE A 803 8.11 -22.79 2.02
C ILE A 803 8.25 -23.74 3.20
N VAL A 804 9.27 -23.52 4.02
CA VAL A 804 9.51 -24.26 5.27
C VAL A 804 9.38 -23.30 6.44
N GLU A 805 8.55 -23.64 7.42
CA GLU A 805 8.33 -22.85 8.65
C GLU A 805 8.75 -23.66 9.88
N LEU A 806 9.50 -23.04 10.80
CA LEU A 806 10.02 -23.61 12.05
C LEU A 806 9.32 -23.01 13.27
#